data_b3dcd62a119915c9d3f18acf5828e16b
#
_entry.id   b3dcd62a119915c9d3f18acf5828e16b
#
_cell.length_a   1.000
_cell.length_b   1.000
_cell.length_c   1.000
_cell.angle_alpha   90.00
_cell.angle_beta   90.00
_cell.angle_gamma   90.00
#
_symmetry.space_group_name_H-M   'P 1'
#
loop_
_entity.id
_entity.type
_entity.pdbx_description
1 polymer ?
#
loop_
_entity_poly.entity_id
_entity_poly.type
_entity_poly.pdbx_seq_one_letter_code
_entity_poly.pdbx_strand_id
1 'polypeptide(L)'
;MTDPNAIQPSALDQLPDRDPEETAEWQASLDAVAKAAGPHRAAYLMRRTLERAEAGGIALPKLLETDYVNTIPTAAEPSVPGDEEMERKITAWNRWNAAAMVTRGSKFGVGGHIATFASAAWLYETGFNHFFKGKEADGSGDQLYIQGHASPGIYARAFLDGRLNEQHLDNFRQEAGGNGLPSYPHPRRLPWLWEFPTVSMGLGPLSAIYQARFNRYLTARGIKDVSDSHVWAFLGDGEMDEPESTAALALASREGLDNLTFVINCNLQRLDGPVRANFKIVQELEAQFRGAGWNVVKTLWGTAWDELFQLDTTGALVRRLREVPDAQVQTYQTRDAAYIRQDFFGADPALVEMAKLLSDDKILECFHLSRGGHEARKVYAAYKAAVEFKGAPTVILAQTVKGHTLGEGFASKNANHQMKKLTVDEFKTMRDLLELPISDSAFADGQVPYGHPGADSAEVRYLQERRAALGGPAPARRVHPVAPLPAPAEKAFASFDKGSGSQNVATTMAFVRLIKDLVRDKESGKRWVPIVPDEARTFGMESLFPSLGIYSPKGQTYEPVDRDQLMYYKEAKNGQILNEGITEAGSMADFIAASTAYATHGEVMIPFYIFYSMFGWQRTADQMWQLGDQLGRGFLVGATAGRTTLTGEGLQHADGHSPVIAATNPAALTYDPAFAYEVAAIVKDGLRRMYGEAAPGEDPDVFYYLTVYNEPMPQPAKPSGLGIDEGIVKGLYRFNTAESAGLSPVANAPRIQLLGSGTAIHWTLRAQKLLAEEWGVAADVWSATSWTELRRDALEADAALLRGEERVPFVRQALQGADGPVLAVSDYMRQVPDQIAQWVEQDYSSLGADGFGLSDTREAARRHFGVDAESIVVAALAQLAKRGEVKATAVKEAREKYGL
;
A
#
# COMPACT_ATOMS: atom_id res chain seq x y z
N MET A 1 -46.76 -10.85 -24.97
CA MET A 1 -46.49 -10.28 -23.63
C MET A 1 -46.20 -11.45 -22.73
N THR A 2 -44.94 -11.61 -22.34
CA THR A 2 -44.57 -12.66 -21.39
C THR A 2 -45.09 -12.26 -20.01
N ASP A 3 -45.74 -13.20 -19.31
CA ASP A 3 -46.22 -13.03 -17.94
C ASP A 3 -45.04 -12.54 -17.06
N PRO A 4 -45.11 -11.37 -16.43
CA PRO A 4 -44.03 -10.88 -15.59
C PRO A 4 -43.82 -11.73 -14.32
N ASN A 5 -44.72 -12.67 -14.01
CA ASN A 5 -44.64 -13.61 -12.89
C ASN A 5 -44.20 -15.02 -13.32
N ALA A 6 -43.83 -15.24 -14.58
CA ALA A 6 -43.35 -16.55 -15.01
C ALA A 6 -41.97 -16.81 -14.36
N ILE A 7 -41.89 -17.86 -13.53
CA ILE A 7 -40.65 -18.34 -12.95
C ILE A 7 -39.71 -18.73 -14.10
N GLN A 8 -38.57 -18.06 -14.22
CA GLN A 8 -37.56 -18.40 -15.22
C GLN A 8 -36.95 -19.76 -14.89
N PRO A 9 -36.66 -20.61 -15.88
CA PRO A 9 -36.00 -21.89 -15.68
C PRO A 9 -34.67 -21.66 -14.90
N SER A 10 -34.48 -22.42 -13.83
CA SER A 10 -33.26 -22.35 -13.02
C SER A 10 -32.24 -23.39 -13.49
N ALA A 11 -30.97 -23.25 -13.11
CA ALA A 11 -29.95 -24.28 -13.34
C ALA A 11 -30.32 -25.61 -12.67
N LEU A 12 -31.14 -25.60 -11.59
CA LEU A 12 -31.61 -26.77 -10.90
C LEU A 12 -32.63 -27.59 -11.73
N ASP A 13 -33.36 -26.94 -12.66
CA ASP A 13 -34.29 -27.62 -13.56
C ASP A 13 -33.60 -28.57 -14.56
N GLN A 14 -32.28 -28.45 -14.68
CA GLN A 14 -31.43 -29.33 -15.50
C GLN A 14 -30.93 -30.56 -14.72
N LEU A 15 -31.18 -30.63 -13.40
CA LEU A 15 -30.78 -31.76 -12.55
C LEU A 15 -31.96 -32.72 -12.34
N PRO A 16 -31.74 -34.03 -12.33
CA PRO A 16 -32.83 -34.99 -12.06
C PRO A 16 -33.28 -34.84 -10.61
N ASP A 17 -34.55 -34.57 -10.42
CA ASP A 17 -35.18 -34.59 -9.10
C ASP A 17 -35.39 -36.06 -8.69
N ARG A 18 -34.90 -36.45 -7.52
CA ARG A 18 -35.00 -37.84 -7.03
C ARG A 18 -36.33 -38.14 -6.39
N ASP A 19 -37.01 -37.12 -5.91
CA ASP A 19 -38.33 -37.22 -5.29
C ASP A 19 -39.18 -35.98 -5.62
N PRO A 20 -39.80 -35.95 -6.82
CA PRO A 20 -40.58 -34.79 -7.25
C PRO A 20 -41.82 -34.54 -6.39
N GLU A 21 -42.35 -35.58 -5.71
CA GLU A 21 -43.51 -35.44 -4.82
C GLU A 21 -43.12 -34.71 -3.53
N GLU A 22 -41.98 -35.09 -2.90
CA GLU A 22 -41.45 -34.36 -1.73
C GLU A 22 -41.10 -32.90 -2.06
N THR A 23 -40.49 -32.66 -3.22
CA THR A 23 -40.16 -31.31 -3.66
C THR A 23 -41.43 -30.46 -3.82
N ALA A 24 -42.47 -31.01 -4.43
CA ALA A 24 -43.78 -30.35 -4.60
C ALA A 24 -44.46 -30.05 -3.27
N GLU A 25 -44.37 -30.95 -2.28
CA GLU A 25 -44.90 -30.72 -0.93
C GLU A 25 -44.25 -29.58 -0.20
N TRP A 26 -42.92 -29.48 -0.29
CA TRP A 26 -42.17 -28.35 0.28
C TRP A 26 -42.55 -27.02 -0.36
N GLN A 27 -42.67 -26.98 -1.70
CA GLN A 27 -43.11 -25.79 -2.44
C GLN A 27 -44.55 -25.38 -2.07
N ALA A 28 -45.46 -26.33 -2.04
CA ALA A 28 -46.86 -26.09 -1.65
C ALA A 28 -46.98 -25.58 -0.21
N SER A 29 -46.13 -26.08 0.70
CA SER A 29 -46.07 -25.62 2.10
C SER A 29 -45.64 -24.16 2.18
N LEU A 30 -44.63 -23.77 1.41
CA LEU A 30 -44.18 -22.38 1.33
C LEU A 30 -45.27 -21.47 0.78
N ASP A 31 -45.92 -21.87 -0.33
CA ASP A 31 -47.04 -21.14 -0.94
C ASP A 31 -48.22 -20.96 0.04
N ALA A 32 -48.55 -22.00 0.79
CA ALA A 32 -49.62 -21.96 1.80
C ALA A 32 -49.28 -20.92 2.91
N VAL A 33 -48.03 -20.88 3.37
CA VAL A 33 -47.62 -19.88 4.36
C VAL A 33 -47.67 -18.47 3.76
N ALA A 34 -47.17 -18.29 2.53
CA ALA A 34 -47.20 -17.00 1.85
C ALA A 34 -48.63 -16.48 1.67
N LYS A 35 -49.57 -17.37 1.32
CA LYS A 35 -50.99 -17.04 1.19
C LYS A 35 -51.70 -16.76 2.53
N ALA A 36 -51.39 -17.53 3.59
CA ALA A 36 -52.11 -17.43 4.88
C ALA A 36 -51.55 -16.33 5.77
N ALA A 37 -50.23 -16.16 5.81
CA ALA A 37 -49.52 -15.27 6.74
C ALA A 37 -48.69 -14.17 6.03
N GLY A 38 -48.75 -14.10 4.71
CA GLY A 38 -48.10 -13.09 3.89
C GLY A 38 -46.62 -13.43 3.55
N PRO A 39 -46.06 -12.74 2.53
CA PRO A 39 -44.73 -13.03 1.99
C PRO A 39 -43.61 -12.81 3.02
N HIS A 40 -43.81 -11.93 3.98
CA HIS A 40 -42.81 -11.65 5.02
C HIS A 40 -42.62 -12.83 5.98
N ARG A 41 -43.73 -13.52 6.36
CA ARG A 41 -43.66 -14.73 7.18
C ARG A 41 -43.00 -15.88 6.43
N ALA A 42 -43.32 -16.04 5.16
CA ALA A 42 -42.68 -17.04 4.30
C ALA A 42 -41.17 -16.80 4.18
N ALA A 43 -40.74 -15.56 3.91
CA ALA A 43 -39.34 -15.20 3.86
C ALA A 43 -38.60 -15.46 5.20
N TYR A 44 -39.22 -15.14 6.33
CA TYR A 44 -38.66 -15.43 7.65
C TYR A 44 -38.46 -16.96 7.85
N LEU A 45 -39.45 -17.77 7.53
CA LEU A 45 -39.35 -19.22 7.68
C LEU A 45 -38.26 -19.80 6.76
N MET A 46 -38.17 -19.33 5.52
CA MET A 46 -37.12 -19.76 4.60
C MET A 46 -35.74 -19.45 5.15
N ARG A 47 -35.51 -18.24 5.68
CA ARG A 47 -34.22 -17.87 6.31
C ARG A 47 -33.88 -18.78 7.49
N ARG A 48 -34.85 -19.02 8.39
CA ARG A 48 -34.66 -19.92 9.54
C ARG A 48 -34.36 -21.36 9.11
N THR A 49 -34.96 -21.81 8.00
CA THR A 49 -34.68 -23.13 7.43
C THR A 49 -33.27 -23.21 6.87
N LEU A 50 -32.81 -22.17 6.16
CA LEU A 50 -31.43 -22.08 5.65
C LEU A 50 -30.40 -22.03 6.79
N GLU A 51 -30.63 -21.21 7.83
CA GLU A 51 -29.78 -21.17 9.03
C GLU A 51 -29.69 -22.55 9.71
N ARG A 52 -30.81 -23.24 9.79
CA ARG A 52 -30.88 -24.61 10.37
C ARG A 52 -30.11 -25.61 9.54
N ALA A 53 -30.19 -25.51 8.20
CA ALA A 53 -29.48 -26.37 7.27
C ALA A 53 -27.96 -26.13 7.38
N GLU A 54 -27.52 -24.87 7.43
CA GLU A 54 -26.12 -24.52 7.62
C GLU A 54 -25.57 -25.05 8.96
N ALA A 55 -26.30 -24.87 10.05
CA ALA A 55 -25.94 -25.42 11.36
C ALA A 55 -25.91 -26.97 11.37
N GLY A 56 -26.63 -27.61 10.48
CA GLY A 56 -26.63 -29.06 10.25
C GLY A 56 -25.54 -29.56 9.31
N GLY A 57 -24.67 -28.66 8.80
CA GLY A 57 -23.57 -29.00 7.88
C GLY A 57 -24.03 -29.23 6.44
N ILE A 58 -25.23 -28.81 6.05
CA ILE A 58 -25.70 -28.89 4.68
C ILE A 58 -25.07 -27.73 3.90
N ALA A 59 -24.30 -28.04 2.85
CA ALA A 59 -23.68 -27.04 1.98
C ALA A 59 -24.75 -26.33 1.14
N LEU A 60 -25.08 -25.10 1.52
CA LEU A 60 -26.01 -24.23 0.79
C LEU A 60 -25.27 -23.01 0.21
N PRO A 61 -25.82 -22.40 -0.86
CA PRO A 61 -25.34 -21.08 -1.28
C PRO A 61 -25.43 -20.09 -0.10
N LYS A 62 -24.34 -19.36 0.19
CA LYS A 62 -24.32 -18.36 1.25
C LYS A 62 -25.34 -17.27 0.94
N LEU A 63 -26.14 -16.90 1.93
CA LEU A 63 -26.95 -15.69 1.85
C LEU A 63 -26.04 -14.48 1.77
N LEU A 64 -26.21 -13.66 0.73
CA LEU A 64 -25.40 -12.45 0.53
C LEU A 64 -25.75 -11.37 1.56
N GLU A 65 -27.00 -11.30 2.00
CA GLU A 65 -27.48 -10.34 2.99
C GLU A 65 -28.28 -11.03 4.10
N THR A 66 -28.15 -10.51 5.31
CA THR A 66 -28.97 -10.90 6.46
C THR A 66 -29.80 -9.71 6.94
N ASP A 67 -30.68 -9.91 7.91
CA ASP A 67 -31.48 -8.82 8.47
C ASP A 67 -30.60 -7.69 9.04
N TYR A 68 -31.12 -6.45 9.00
CA TYR A 68 -30.37 -5.24 9.42
C TYR A 68 -30.34 -5.13 10.96
N VAL A 69 -29.76 -6.15 11.59
CA VAL A 69 -29.62 -6.31 13.04
C VAL A 69 -28.17 -6.73 13.39
N ASN A 70 -27.85 -6.72 14.66
CA ASN A 70 -26.56 -7.24 15.14
C ASN A 70 -26.42 -8.73 14.82
N THR A 71 -25.24 -9.16 14.40
CA THR A 71 -24.95 -10.59 14.15
C THR A 71 -24.95 -11.37 15.45
N ILE A 72 -24.43 -10.79 16.53
CA ILE A 72 -24.38 -11.40 17.86
C ILE A 72 -25.58 -10.89 18.65
N PRO A 73 -26.55 -11.76 19.01
CA PRO A 73 -27.68 -11.37 19.83
C PRO A 73 -27.21 -11.09 21.28
N THR A 74 -27.87 -10.17 21.97
CA THR A 74 -27.54 -9.74 23.33
C THR A 74 -27.35 -10.90 24.31
N ALA A 75 -28.15 -11.95 24.20
CA ALA A 75 -28.02 -13.13 25.05
C ALA A 75 -26.75 -13.96 24.80
N ALA A 76 -26.09 -13.77 23.68
CA ALA A 76 -24.85 -14.44 23.32
C ALA A 76 -23.59 -13.55 23.49
N GLU A 77 -23.75 -12.31 23.93
CA GLU A 77 -22.64 -11.41 24.18
C GLU A 77 -21.82 -11.91 25.38
N PRO A 78 -20.51 -12.08 25.24
CA PRO A 78 -19.63 -12.42 26.36
C PRO A 78 -19.49 -11.23 27.31
N SER A 79 -19.23 -11.51 28.58
CA SER A 79 -18.87 -10.48 29.55
C SER A 79 -17.52 -9.86 29.18
N VAL A 80 -17.40 -8.55 29.31
CA VAL A 80 -16.13 -7.83 29.11
C VAL A 80 -15.18 -8.15 30.28
N PRO A 81 -13.95 -8.64 30.02
CA PRO A 81 -13.01 -8.94 31.10
C PRO A 81 -12.24 -7.69 31.50
N GLY A 82 -12.84 -6.84 32.31
CA GLY A 82 -12.21 -5.59 32.74
C GLY A 82 -13.12 -4.74 33.60
N ASP A 83 -12.67 -3.55 33.94
CA ASP A 83 -13.44 -2.54 34.65
C ASP A 83 -14.04 -1.55 33.62
N GLU A 84 -15.29 -1.78 33.24
CA GLU A 84 -15.97 -0.97 32.22
C GLU A 84 -16.07 0.52 32.61
N GLU A 85 -16.21 0.82 33.90
CA GLU A 85 -16.25 2.19 34.38
C GLU A 85 -14.88 2.87 34.28
N MET A 86 -13.79 2.13 34.55
CA MET A 86 -12.44 2.61 34.40
C MET A 86 -12.14 2.89 32.92
N GLU A 87 -12.53 1.98 32.03
CA GLU A 87 -12.37 2.14 30.58
C GLU A 87 -13.18 3.31 30.03
N ARG A 88 -14.38 3.55 30.56
CA ARG A 88 -15.18 4.73 30.22
C ARG A 88 -14.46 6.04 30.58
N LYS A 89 -13.84 6.11 31.78
CA LYS A 89 -13.04 7.27 32.20
C LYS A 89 -11.82 7.49 31.32
N ILE A 90 -11.08 6.45 31.01
CA ILE A 90 -9.92 6.52 30.11
C ILE A 90 -10.34 7.01 28.71
N THR A 91 -11.42 6.45 28.17
CA THR A 91 -11.97 6.87 26.87
C THR A 91 -12.43 8.34 26.91
N ALA A 92 -13.00 8.80 28.00
CA ALA A 92 -13.39 10.21 28.18
C ALA A 92 -12.18 11.14 28.12
N TRP A 93 -11.09 10.84 28.84
CA TRP A 93 -9.83 11.60 28.76
C TRP A 93 -9.22 11.58 27.36
N ASN A 94 -9.25 10.43 26.69
CA ASN A 94 -8.75 10.31 25.33
C ASN A 94 -9.52 11.18 24.34
N ARG A 95 -10.86 11.12 24.37
CA ARG A 95 -11.73 11.99 23.55
C ARG A 95 -11.46 13.48 23.81
N TRP A 96 -11.32 13.87 25.06
CA TRP A 96 -11.04 15.24 25.48
C TRP A 96 -9.72 15.73 24.88
N ASN A 97 -8.62 15.01 25.12
CA ASN A 97 -7.29 15.43 24.67
C ASN A 97 -7.18 15.48 23.15
N ALA A 98 -7.79 14.53 22.44
CA ALA A 98 -7.85 14.56 20.98
C ALA A 98 -8.56 15.82 20.44
N ALA A 99 -9.70 16.18 21.02
CA ALA A 99 -10.45 17.39 20.65
C ALA A 99 -9.69 18.67 21.03
N ALA A 100 -9.07 18.70 22.22
CA ALA A 100 -8.26 19.83 22.70
C ALA A 100 -7.06 20.07 21.78
N MET A 101 -6.32 19.03 21.40
CA MET A 101 -5.17 19.09 20.51
C MET A 101 -5.53 19.68 19.15
N VAL A 102 -6.60 19.18 18.51
CA VAL A 102 -7.07 19.69 17.22
C VAL A 102 -7.52 21.16 17.32
N THR A 103 -8.24 21.52 18.39
CA THR A 103 -8.71 22.88 18.61
C THR A 103 -7.56 23.85 18.89
N ARG A 104 -6.57 23.46 19.69
CA ARG A 104 -5.37 24.28 19.96
C ARG A 104 -4.56 24.50 18.68
N GLY A 105 -4.37 23.45 17.86
CA GLY A 105 -3.70 23.55 16.55
C GLY A 105 -4.41 24.51 15.58
N SER A 106 -5.72 24.69 15.69
CA SER A 106 -6.47 25.61 14.82
C SER A 106 -6.07 27.08 15.00
N LYS A 107 -5.49 27.47 16.15
CA LYS A 107 -4.96 28.82 16.40
C LYS A 107 -3.79 29.16 15.47
N PHE A 108 -3.04 28.18 15.04
CA PHE A 108 -1.93 28.31 14.10
C PHE A 108 -2.36 28.07 12.64
N GLY A 109 -3.65 27.92 12.38
CA GLY A 109 -4.19 27.60 11.06
C GLY A 109 -3.99 26.15 10.61
N VAL A 110 -3.36 25.29 11.42
CA VAL A 110 -3.07 23.90 11.05
C VAL A 110 -4.21 22.93 11.37
N GLY A 111 -4.99 23.20 12.43
CA GLY A 111 -6.21 22.46 12.81
C GLY A 111 -6.05 20.95 12.84
N GLY A 112 -7.00 20.24 12.25
CA GLY A 112 -6.99 18.77 12.19
C GLY A 112 -8.40 18.22 11.97
N HIS A 113 -8.52 16.89 11.93
CA HIS A 113 -9.79 16.18 11.85
C HIS A 113 -10.05 15.48 13.17
N ILE A 114 -11.24 15.64 13.74
CA ILE A 114 -11.63 15.01 15.01
C ILE A 114 -12.86 14.11 14.87
N ALA A 115 -13.73 14.37 13.89
CA ALA A 115 -15.01 13.71 13.74
C ALA A 115 -14.88 12.19 13.54
N THR A 116 -13.85 11.72 12.84
CA THR A 116 -13.58 10.29 12.60
C THR A 116 -13.20 9.59 13.89
N PHE A 117 -12.23 10.12 14.65
CA PHE A 117 -11.86 9.53 15.93
C PHE A 117 -13.04 9.59 16.92
N ALA A 118 -13.77 10.70 16.98
CA ALA A 118 -14.94 10.82 17.83
C ALA A 118 -15.97 9.71 17.57
N SER A 119 -16.14 9.27 16.30
CA SER A 119 -17.01 8.12 15.98
C SER A 119 -16.38 6.78 16.36
N ALA A 120 -15.08 6.62 16.19
CA ALA A 120 -14.38 5.33 16.30
C ALA A 120 -13.73 5.06 17.67
N ALA A 121 -13.84 5.95 18.65
CA ALA A 121 -13.07 5.86 19.89
C ALA A 121 -13.19 4.49 20.59
N TRP A 122 -14.42 3.96 20.74
CA TRP A 122 -14.61 2.65 21.35
C TRP A 122 -14.07 1.48 20.51
N LEU A 123 -14.01 1.63 19.19
CA LEU A 123 -13.38 0.63 18.33
C LEU A 123 -11.89 0.52 18.64
N TYR A 124 -11.20 1.63 18.88
CA TYR A 124 -9.80 1.63 19.25
C TYR A 124 -9.57 1.24 20.72
N GLU A 125 -10.32 1.84 21.66
CA GLU A 125 -10.12 1.61 23.09
C GLU A 125 -10.36 0.16 23.49
N THR A 126 -11.40 -0.48 22.98
CA THR A 126 -11.63 -1.91 23.19
C THR A 126 -10.47 -2.76 22.66
N GLY A 127 -9.93 -2.41 21.52
CA GLY A 127 -8.76 -3.06 20.94
C GLY A 127 -7.52 -2.91 21.81
N PHE A 128 -7.21 -1.70 22.27
CA PHE A 128 -6.05 -1.42 23.10
C PHE A 128 -6.15 -2.09 24.48
N ASN A 129 -7.33 -2.20 25.04
CA ASN A 129 -7.52 -2.77 26.36
C ASN A 129 -7.59 -4.30 26.38
N HIS A 130 -8.00 -4.95 25.26
CA HIS A 130 -8.33 -6.37 25.29
C HIS A 130 -7.71 -7.24 24.19
N PHE A 131 -7.28 -6.65 23.07
CA PHE A 131 -6.91 -7.46 21.89
C PHE A 131 -5.55 -7.17 21.30
N PHE A 132 -5.18 -5.90 21.08
CA PHE A 132 -3.97 -5.56 20.32
C PHE A 132 -2.70 -5.94 21.07
N LYS A 133 -1.99 -6.93 20.55
CA LYS A 133 -0.73 -7.40 21.14
C LYS A 133 0.41 -6.43 20.83
N GLY A 134 1.14 -6.04 21.88
CA GLY A 134 2.38 -5.26 21.75
C GLY A 134 3.57 -6.11 21.33
N LYS A 135 4.71 -5.46 21.11
CA LYS A 135 5.93 -6.08 20.55
C LYS A 135 7.02 -6.36 21.61
N GLU A 136 6.73 -6.13 22.89
CA GLU A 136 7.68 -6.37 24.00
C GLU A 136 7.64 -7.81 24.50
N ALA A 137 6.52 -8.52 24.26
CA ALA A 137 6.44 -9.95 24.53
C ALA A 137 7.20 -10.77 23.47
N ASP A 138 7.46 -12.04 23.79
CA ASP A 138 7.96 -12.98 22.80
C ASP A 138 6.98 -13.06 21.62
N GLY A 139 7.47 -12.80 20.39
CA GLY A 139 6.65 -12.79 19.20
C GLY A 139 6.76 -11.51 18.39
N SER A 140 5.83 -11.30 17.45
CA SER A 140 5.84 -10.14 16.56
C SER A 140 4.88 -9.03 17.00
N GLY A 141 3.96 -9.33 17.92
CA GLY A 141 2.83 -8.45 18.20
C GLY A 141 1.85 -8.38 17.04
N ASP A 142 0.82 -7.57 17.18
CA ASP A 142 -0.15 -7.33 16.12
C ASP A 142 0.29 -6.19 15.19
N GLN A 143 -0.23 -6.19 13.96
CA GLN A 143 -0.04 -5.12 12.98
C GLN A 143 -1.34 -4.31 12.89
N LEU A 144 -1.23 -3.00 13.18
CA LEU A 144 -2.37 -2.10 13.29
C LEU A 144 -2.36 -1.07 12.15
N TYR A 145 -3.23 -1.25 11.17
CA TYR A 145 -3.51 -0.26 10.12
C TYR A 145 -4.56 0.71 10.64
N ILE A 146 -4.12 1.78 11.26
CA ILE A 146 -4.98 2.81 11.87
C ILE A 146 -5.52 3.73 10.78
N GLN A 147 -6.82 3.96 10.74
CA GLN A 147 -7.41 4.95 9.82
C GLN A 147 -6.78 6.33 10.02
N GLY A 148 -6.26 6.93 8.94
CA GLY A 148 -5.44 8.14 9.00
C GLY A 148 -6.09 9.28 9.80
N HIS A 149 -7.38 9.53 9.57
CA HIS A 149 -8.15 10.59 10.24
C HIS A 149 -8.42 10.34 11.73
N ALA A 150 -8.08 9.16 12.26
CA ALA A 150 -8.19 8.83 13.68
C ALA A 150 -6.90 9.14 14.47
N SER A 151 -5.81 9.57 13.82
CA SER A 151 -4.51 9.87 14.47
C SER A 151 -4.60 10.71 15.73
N PRO A 152 -5.46 11.76 15.82
CA PRO A 152 -5.55 12.55 17.06
C PRO A 152 -5.86 11.72 18.31
N GLY A 153 -6.71 10.71 18.19
CA GLY A 153 -7.02 9.81 19.30
C GLY A 153 -5.86 8.91 19.69
N ILE A 154 -5.05 8.47 18.72
CA ILE A 154 -3.88 7.66 19.01
C ILE A 154 -2.80 8.48 19.73
N TYR A 155 -2.61 9.75 19.32
CA TYR A 155 -1.71 10.65 20.05
C TYR A 155 -2.21 10.96 21.46
N ALA A 156 -3.52 11.21 21.62
CA ALA A 156 -4.12 11.42 22.92
C ALA A 156 -3.95 10.18 23.82
N ARG A 157 -4.10 8.97 23.30
CA ARG A 157 -3.84 7.73 24.02
C ARG A 157 -2.36 7.59 24.42
N ALA A 158 -1.43 7.91 23.49
CA ALA A 158 0.00 7.90 23.75
C ALA A 158 0.42 8.96 24.78
N PHE A 159 -0.33 10.04 24.90
CA PHE A 159 -0.17 11.03 25.99
C PHE A 159 -0.62 10.47 27.34
N LEU A 160 -1.78 9.80 27.40
CA LEU A 160 -2.27 9.19 28.64
C LEU A 160 -1.37 8.07 29.15
N ASP A 161 -0.73 7.30 28.25
CA ASP A 161 0.19 6.22 28.63
C ASP A 161 1.64 6.71 28.88
N GLY A 162 1.88 8.04 28.80
CA GLY A 162 3.15 8.69 29.12
C GLY A 162 4.20 8.65 28.01
N ARG A 163 3.87 8.16 26.79
CA ARG A 163 4.79 8.17 25.62
C ARG A 163 4.90 9.55 24.96
N LEU A 164 3.90 10.40 25.09
CA LEU A 164 3.87 11.78 24.63
C LEU A 164 3.65 12.72 25.84
N ASN A 165 4.00 14.00 25.68
CA ASN A 165 3.74 15.06 26.64
C ASN A 165 2.93 16.19 25.98
N GLU A 166 2.52 17.19 26.76
CA GLU A 166 1.71 18.32 26.26
C GLU A 166 2.37 19.09 25.11
N GLN A 167 3.70 19.24 25.15
CA GLN A 167 4.41 19.94 24.08
C GLN A 167 4.36 19.20 22.75
N HIS A 168 4.39 17.87 22.77
CA HIS A 168 4.18 17.08 21.58
C HIS A 168 2.77 17.31 21.02
N LEU A 169 1.75 17.36 21.87
CA LEU A 169 0.37 17.63 21.44
C LEU A 169 0.21 19.04 20.89
N ASP A 170 0.86 20.06 21.50
CA ASP A 170 0.86 21.42 21.00
C ASP A 170 1.54 21.57 19.62
N ASN A 171 2.50 20.71 19.34
CA ASN A 171 3.22 20.65 18.07
C ASN A 171 2.52 19.73 17.02
N PHE A 172 1.26 19.32 17.25
CA PHE A 172 0.52 18.59 16.25
C PHE A 172 0.42 19.36 14.93
N ARG A 173 0.79 18.71 13.82
CA ARG A 173 0.90 19.29 12.47
C ARG A 173 1.93 20.43 12.33
N GLN A 174 2.95 20.46 13.18
CA GLN A 174 4.02 21.47 13.15
C GLN A 174 5.38 20.77 13.11
N GLU A 175 5.67 20.04 12.04
CA GLU A 175 6.82 19.14 11.91
C GLU A 175 8.13 19.85 11.55
N ALA A 176 8.09 21.07 11.01
CA ALA A 176 9.26 21.77 10.49
C ALA A 176 10.36 22.00 11.56
N GLY A 177 9.99 22.10 12.83
CA GLY A 177 10.91 22.24 13.97
C GLY A 177 11.54 20.93 14.48
N GLY A 178 11.22 19.78 13.88
CA GLY A 178 11.77 18.46 14.24
C GLY A 178 11.10 17.74 15.40
N ASN A 179 10.20 18.39 16.15
CA ASN A 179 9.50 17.83 17.32
C ASN A 179 7.96 17.82 17.15
N GLY A 180 7.49 17.88 15.90
CA GLY A 180 6.07 17.90 15.57
C GLY A 180 5.48 16.51 15.42
N LEU A 181 4.19 16.37 15.76
CA LEU A 181 3.43 15.17 15.43
C LEU A 181 2.88 15.27 14.00
N PRO A 182 3.07 14.25 13.17
CA PRO A 182 2.53 14.24 11.81
C PRO A 182 1.00 14.24 11.80
N SER A 183 0.42 14.76 10.73
CA SER A 183 -1.04 14.82 10.55
C SER A 183 -1.71 13.46 10.61
N TYR A 184 -1.01 12.45 10.12
CA TYR A 184 -1.50 11.08 9.90
C TYR A 184 -0.42 10.07 10.25
N PRO A 185 -0.71 8.78 10.30
CA PRO A 185 0.30 7.75 10.51
C PRO A 185 1.44 7.90 9.50
N HIS A 186 2.66 8.14 9.98
CA HIS A 186 3.82 8.36 9.13
C HIS A 186 5.09 7.78 9.76
N PRO A 187 5.50 6.55 9.37
CA PRO A 187 6.65 5.87 9.97
C PRO A 187 7.97 6.62 9.82
N ARG A 188 8.22 7.29 8.70
CA ARG A 188 9.46 8.07 8.48
C ARG A 188 9.56 9.30 9.42
N ARG A 189 8.44 9.84 9.88
CA ARG A 189 8.40 11.03 10.74
C ARG A 189 8.33 10.70 12.23
N LEU A 190 7.64 9.60 12.57
CA LEU A 190 7.51 9.14 13.94
C LEU A 190 7.74 7.62 14.03
N PRO A 191 9.00 7.16 13.77
CA PRO A 191 9.33 5.76 13.50
C PRO A 191 9.17 4.82 14.71
N TRP A 192 9.10 5.33 15.92
CA TRP A 192 8.90 4.52 17.12
C TRP A 192 7.43 4.23 17.43
N LEU A 193 6.49 5.00 16.83
CA LEU A 193 5.05 4.86 17.04
C LEU A 193 4.37 4.21 15.83
N TRP A 194 4.53 4.79 14.62
CA TRP A 194 3.80 4.38 13.45
C TRP A 194 4.51 3.26 12.67
N GLU A 195 3.73 2.26 12.24
CA GLU A 195 4.22 1.19 11.36
C GLU A 195 3.77 1.38 9.91
N PHE A 196 2.53 1.85 9.71
CA PHE A 196 1.89 1.88 8.39
C PHE A 196 1.30 3.25 8.09
N PRO A 197 1.64 3.86 6.95
CA PRO A 197 0.97 5.06 6.44
C PRO A 197 -0.36 4.62 5.80
N THR A 198 -1.47 5.25 6.20
CA THR A 198 -2.82 4.80 5.84
C THR A 198 -3.71 5.89 5.29
N VAL A 199 -3.18 7.10 5.06
CA VAL A 199 -4.01 8.25 4.65
C VAL A 199 -4.31 8.25 3.16
N SER A 200 -3.47 7.64 2.33
CA SER A 200 -3.85 7.32 0.94
C SER A 200 -4.87 6.19 1.01
N MET A 201 -6.16 6.57 0.91
CA MET A 201 -7.28 5.66 1.15
C MET A 201 -7.27 4.52 0.12
N GLY A 202 -7.65 3.33 0.56
CA GLY A 202 -7.60 2.11 -0.25
C GLY A 202 -6.29 1.34 -0.11
N LEU A 203 -5.14 2.01 0.09
CA LEU A 203 -3.86 1.32 0.26
C LEU A 203 -3.76 0.57 1.59
N GLY A 204 -4.35 1.11 2.67
CA GLY A 204 -4.40 0.46 3.97
C GLY A 204 -5.02 -0.93 3.93
N PRO A 205 -6.27 -1.09 3.46
CA PRO A 205 -6.93 -2.39 3.34
C PRO A 205 -6.18 -3.36 2.43
N LEU A 206 -5.73 -2.91 1.26
CA LEU A 206 -4.94 -3.75 0.35
C LEU A 206 -3.66 -4.25 1.04
N SER A 207 -2.87 -3.36 1.63
CA SER A 207 -1.63 -3.71 2.32
C SER A 207 -1.86 -4.63 3.53
N ALA A 208 -2.97 -4.46 4.27
CA ALA A 208 -3.31 -5.31 5.41
C ALA A 208 -3.57 -6.77 5.00
N ILE A 209 -4.24 -7.00 3.86
CA ILE A 209 -4.45 -8.35 3.31
C ILE A 209 -3.10 -9.02 3.01
N TYR A 210 -2.21 -8.33 2.31
CA TYR A 210 -0.92 -8.87 1.94
C TYR A 210 0.04 -8.97 3.14
N GLN A 211 -0.08 -8.09 4.15
CA GLN A 211 0.63 -8.24 5.41
C GLN A 211 0.20 -9.52 6.15
N ALA A 212 -1.10 -9.79 6.24
CA ALA A 212 -1.61 -11.01 6.86
C ALA A 212 -1.16 -12.28 6.12
N ARG A 213 -1.12 -12.22 4.79
CA ARG A 213 -0.58 -13.27 3.93
C ARG A 213 0.91 -13.46 4.15
N PHE A 214 1.68 -12.37 4.20
CA PHE A 214 3.12 -12.42 4.42
C PHE A 214 3.47 -12.99 5.81
N ASN A 215 2.65 -12.73 6.84
CA ASN A 215 2.79 -13.38 8.14
C ASN A 215 2.72 -14.91 8.01
N ARG A 216 1.74 -15.43 7.24
CA ARG A 216 1.63 -16.85 6.94
C ARG A 216 2.82 -17.38 6.15
N TYR A 217 3.30 -16.60 5.19
CA TYR A 217 4.51 -16.94 4.42
C TYR A 217 5.74 -17.08 5.32
N LEU A 218 6.00 -16.15 6.24
CA LEU A 218 7.13 -16.23 7.17
C LEU A 218 7.11 -17.51 8.02
N THR A 219 5.93 -17.87 8.55
CA THR A 219 5.74 -19.10 9.32
C THR A 219 5.94 -20.34 8.44
N ALA A 220 5.33 -20.38 7.26
CA ALA A 220 5.43 -21.49 6.31
C ALA A 220 6.87 -21.70 5.80
N ARG A 221 7.64 -20.62 5.66
CA ARG A 221 9.06 -20.63 5.29
C ARG A 221 9.99 -21.07 6.44
N GLY A 222 9.47 -21.15 7.66
CA GLY A 222 10.28 -21.41 8.85
C GLY A 222 11.30 -20.30 9.14
N ILE A 223 11.00 -19.07 8.74
CA ILE A 223 11.81 -17.87 9.05
C ILE A 223 11.53 -17.46 10.50
N LYS A 224 10.25 -17.25 10.81
CA LYS A 224 9.75 -16.93 12.15
C LYS A 224 8.34 -17.47 12.30
N ASP A 225 8.03 -18.06 13.44
CA ASP A 225 6.64 -18.36 13.79
C ASP A 225 5.95 -17.06 14.24
N VAL A 226 4.98 -16.63 13.46
CA VAL A 226 4.15 -15.45 13.71
C VAL A 226 2.65 -15.81 13.67
N SER A 227 2.34 -17.08 13.95
CA SER A 227 0.97 -17.62 13.93
C SER A 227 0.04 -16.99 14.96
N ASP A 228 0.59 -16.38 16.00
CA ASP A 228 -0.14 -15.67 17.05
C ASP A 228 -0.37 -14.17 16.74
N SER A 229 0.25 -13.63 15.71
CA SER A 229 0.08 -12.24 15.27
C SER A 229 -1.20 -12.07 14.48
N HIS A 230 -1.93 -11.00 14.75
CA HIS A 230 -3.14 -10.62 14.04
C HIS A 230 -2.95 -9.27 13.31
N VAL A 231 -3.56 -9.14 12.16
CA VAL A 231 -3.57 -7.90 11.38
C VAL A 231 -4.96 -7.26 11.52
N TRP A 232 -4.99 -6.05 12.03
CA TRP A 232 -6.19 -5.25 12.20
C TRP A 232 -6.16 -4.05 11.25
N ALA A 233 -7.20 -3.88 10.45
CA ALA A 233 -7.33 -2.72 9.57
C ALA A 233 -8.60 -1.93 9.91
N PHE A 234 -8.42 -0.66 10.27
CA PHE A 234 -9.49 0.27 10.59
C PHE A 234 -9.77 1.16 9.39
N LEU A 235 -10.99 1.07 8.87
CA LEU A 235 -11.41 1.65 7.60
C LEU A 235 -12.64 2.53 7.80
N GLY A 236 -12.82 3.53 6.94
CA GLY A 236 -14.09 4.23 6.80
C GLY A 236 -14.99 3.54 5.77
N ASP A 237 -16.30 3.64 5.97
CA ASP A 237 -17.30 3.17 4.99
C ASP A 237 -17.17 3.89 3.63
N GLY A 238 -16.83 5.18 3.64
CA GLY A 238 -16.53 5.92 2.42
C GLY A 238 -15.21 5.53 1.73
N GLU A 239 -14.24 5.00 2.47
CA GLU A 239 -12.98 4.49 1.92
C GLU A 239 -13.20 3.23 1.03
N MET A 240 -14.32 2.54 1.22
CA MET A 240 -14.68 1.39 0.41
C MET A 240 -15.09 1.76 -1.02
N ASP A 241 -15.18 3.04 -1.36
CA ASP A 241 -15.33 3.52 -2.74
C ASP A 241 -14.03 3.37 -3.56
N GLU A 242 -12.86 3.31 -2.89
CA GLU A 242 -11.58 3.09 -3.57
C GLU A 242 -11.48 1.63 -4.08
N PRO A 243 -11.14 1.41 -5.36
CA PRO A 243 -11.00 0.06 -5.92
C PRO A 243 -9.98 -0.80 -5.14
N GLU A 244 -8.91 -0.20 -4.65
CA GLU A 244 -7.87 -0.86 -3.88
C GLU A 244 -8.40 -1.47 -2.58
N SER A 245 -9.43 -0.85 -1.96
CA SER A 245 -10.06 -1.36 -0.74
C SER A 245 -10.68 -2.74 -0.91
N THR A 246 -11.07 -3.09 -2.12
CA THR A 246 -11.80 -4.32 -2.44
C THR A 246 -11.04 -5.28 -3.36
N ALA A 247 -9.90 -4.84 -3.87
CA ALA A 247 -9.16 -5.55 -4.93
C ALA A 247 -8.75 -6.99 -4.56
N ALA A 248 -8.43 -7.27 -3.30
CA ALA A 248 -7.87 -8.56 -2.88
C ALA A 248 -8.77 -9.36 -1.93
N LEU A 249 -10.05 -9.01 -1.78
CA LEU A 249 -10.97 -9.70 -0.85
C LEU A 249 -11.08 -11.20 -1.13
N ALA A 250 -11.18 -11.59 -2.40
CA ALA A 250 -11.26 -12.99 -2.80
C ALA A 250 -9.96 -13.77 -2.53
N LEU A 251 -8.79 -13.12 -2.62
CA LEU A 251 -7.51 -13.73 -2.26
C LEU A 251 -7.47 -14.04 -0.77
N ALA A 252 -7.88 -13.10 0.07
CA ALA A 252 -7.84 -13.26 1.52
C ALA A 252 -8.67 -14.47 1.99
N SER A 253 -9.86 -14.68 1.44
CA SER A 253 -10.70 -15.83 1.77
C SER A 253 -10.18 -17.14 1.16
N ARG A 254 -9.70 -17.10 -0.10
CA ARG A 254 -9.12 -18.27 -0.78
C ARG A 254 -7.92 -18.84 -0.03
N GLU A 255 -7.09 -17.97 0.56
CA GLU A 255 -5.96 -18.35 1.38
C GLU A 255 -6.30 -18.58 2.87
N GLY A 256 -7.55 -18.34 3.26
CA GLY A 256 -8.05 -18.60 4.60
C GLY A 256 -7.37 -17.73 5.67
N LEU A 257 -7.17 -16.43 5.40
CA LEU A 257 -6.44 -15.51 6.27
C LEU A 257 -7.25 -15.16 7.54
N ASP A 258 -7.42 -16.14 8.45
CA ASP A 258 -8.13 -15.93 9.72
C ASP A 258 -7.33 -15.13 10.76
N ASN A 259 -6.13 -14.69 10.40
CA ASN A 259 -5.32 -13.73 11.13
C ASN A 259 -5.54 -12.28 10.66
N LEU A 260 -6.65 -12.00 9.95
CA LEU A 260 -7.01 -10.68 9.43
C LEU A 260 -8.40 -10.27 9.87
N THR A 261 -8.53 -9.07 10.42
CA THR A 261 -9.81 -8.45 10.73
C THR A 261 -9.89 -7.03 10.17
N PHE A 262 -10.90 -6.75 9.34
CA PHE A 262 -11.29 -5.40 8.97
C PHE A 262 -12.35 -4.88 9.93
N VAL A 263 -12.15 -3.66 10.44
CA VAL A 263 -13.11 -2.93 11.27
C VAL A 263 -13.56 -1.70 10.50
N ILE A 264 -14.74 -1.78 9.91
CA ILE A 264 -15.29 -0.68 9.11
C ILE A 264 -16.15 0.20 10.00
N ASN A 265 -15.70 1.44 10.20
CA ASN A 265 -16.42 2.48 10.91
C ASN A 265 -17.54 3.02 10.01
N CYS A 266 -18.74 2.40 10.09
CA CYS A 266 -19.91 2.77 9.31
C CYS A 266 -20.60 3.98 9.95
N ASN A 267 -20.03 5.16 9.80
CA ASN A 267 -20.63 6.41 10.27
C ASN A 267 -21.55 7.07 9.23
N LEU A 268 -21.73 6.43 8.08
CA LEU A 268 -22.62 6.75 6.96
C LEU A 268 -22.30 8.05 6.22
N GLN A 269 -21.14 8.69 6.49
CA GLN A 269 -20.80 10.01 5.95
C GLN A 269 -19.42 10.05 5.29
N ARG A 270 -19.37 10.63 4.08
CA ARG A 270 -18.16 11.09 3.41
C ARG A 270 -17.81 12.53 3.78
N LEU A 271 -17.01 13.19 2.91
CA LEU A 271 -16.64 14.59 3.04
C LEU A 271 -17.83 15.53 2.80
N ASP A 272 -18.61 15.28 1.76
CA ASP A 272 -19.66 16.17 1.25
C ASP A 272 -21.06 15.76 1.71
N GLY A 273 -21.24 14.51 2.15
CA GLY A 273 -22.57 14.00 2.51
C GLY A 273 -22.60 12.51 2.84
N PRO A 274 -23.76 11.88 2.74
CA PRO A 274 -23.92 10.44 3.00
C PRO A 274 -23.11 9.58 2.02
N VAL A 275 -22.58 8.45 2.49
CA VAL A 275 -21.86 7.48 1.62
C VAL A 275 -22.81 6.92 0.56
N ARG A 276 -23.99 6.46 0.99
CA ARG A 276 -25.05 5.94 0.10
C ARG A 276 -26.37 6.63 0.42
N ALA A 277 -26.61 7.81 -0.15
CA ALA A 277 -27.74 8.66 0.19
C ALA A 277 -29.09 7.92 0.20
N ASN A 278 -29.48 7.31 -0.94
CA ASN A 278 -30.76 6.63 -1.14
C ASN A 278 -30.68 5.10 -0.91
N PHE A 279 -29.51 4.60 -0.52
CA PHE A 279 -29.25 3.18 -0.35
C PHE A 279 -28.69 2.88 1.05
N LYS A 280 -28.16 1.67 1.26
CA LYS A 280 -27.58 1.24 2.55
C LYS A 280 -26.21 0.65 2.36
N ILE A 281 -25.18 1.38 2.76
CA ILE A 281 -23.77 0.97 2.63
C ILE A 281 -23.48 -0.33 3.39
N VAL A 282 -24.06 -0.52 4.57
CA VAL A 282 -23.80 -1.71 5.39
C VAL A 282 -24.26 -2.98 4.67
N GLN A 283 -25.42 -2.96 3.98
CA GLN A 283 -25.92 -4.12 3.24
C GLN A 283 -25.13 -4.36 1.98
N GLU A 284 -24.72 -3.30 1.27
CA GLU A 284 -23.83 -3.39 0.11
C GLU A 284 -22.51 -4.06 0.51
N LEU A 285 -21.89 -3.61 1.61
CA LEU A 285 -20.65 -4.19 2.11
C LEU A 285 -20.84 -5.63 2.60
N GLU A 286 -21.93 -5.91 3.34
CA GLU A 286 -22.23 -7.28 3.75
C GLU A 286 -22.28 -8.23 2.56
N ALA A 287 -23.02 -7.85 1.51
CA ALA A 287 -23.15 -8.67 0.29
C ALA A 287 -21.79 -8.87 -0.40
N GLN A 288 -20.98 -7.82 -0.50
CA GLN A 288 -19.66 -7.88 -1.13
C GLN A 288 -18.68 -8.79 -0.37
N PHE A 289 -18.56 -8.61 0.95
CA PHE A 289 -17.66 -9.43 1.78
C PHE A 289 -18.12 -10.89 1.86
N ARG A 290 -19.43 -11.15 2.02
CA ARG A 290 -19.97 -12.52 1.99
C ARG A 290 -19.75 -13.18 0.62
N GLY A 291 -19.98 -12.45 -0.47
CA GLY A 291 -19.70 -12.91 -1.82
C GLY A 291 -18.23 -13.26 -2.05
N ALA A 292 -17.32 -12.52 -1.43
CA ALA A 292 -15.89 -12.81 -1.44
C ALA A 292 -15.48 -13.94 -0.46
N GLY A 293 -16.39 -14.47 0.35
CA GLY A 293 -16.12 -15.59 1.27
C GLY A 293 -15.63 -15.19 2.65
N TRP A 294 -15.78 -13.93 3.06
CA TRP A 294 -15.44 -13.46 4.40
C TRP A 294 -16.51 -13.82 5.44
N ASN A 295 -16.08 -13.95 6.69
CA ASN A 295 -16.97 -13.88 7.84
C ASN A 295 -17.38 -12.43 8.08
N VAL A 296 -18.69 -12.16 8.23
CA VAL A 296 -19.23 -10.81 8.41
C VAL A 296 -19.92 -10.70 9.76
N VAL A 297 -19.46 -9.77 10.59
CA VAL A 297 -20.04 -9.45 11.90
C VAL A 297 -20.59 -8.02 11.85
N LYS A 298 -21.92 -7.90 11.94
CA LYS A 298 -22.59 -6.60 12.04
C LYS A 298 -22.76 -6.20 13.49
N THR A 299 -22.32 -4.98 13.84
CA THR A 299 -22.43 -4.37 15.16
C THR A 299 -23.10 -3.01 14.99
N LEU A 300 -24.42 -3.02 14.77
CA LEU A 300 -25.16 -1.86 14.30
C LEU A 300 -25.81 -1.08 15.45
N TRP A 301 -26.51 -1.81 16.33
CA TRP A 301 -27.40 -1.25 17.32
C TRP A 301 -26.86 -1.45 18.73
N GLY A 302 -26.93 -0.39 19.52
CA GLY A 302 -26.58 -0.43 20.94
C GLY A 302 -27.69 -0.97 21.82
N THR A 303 -27.40 -1.08 23.10
CA THR A 303 -28.25 -1.71 24.12
C THR A 303 -29.66 -1.07 24.22
N ALA A 304 -29.76 0.24 23.94
CA ALA A 304 -31.07 0.90 23.98
C ALA A 304 -32.06 0.32 22.95
N TRP A 305 -31.57 -0.29 21.87
CA TRP A 305 -32.40 -0.94 20.84
C TRP A 305 -32.87 -2.33 21.21
N ASP A 306 -32.23 -2.99 22.19
CA ASP A 306 -32.54 -4.39 22.53
C ASP A 306 -34.02 -4.52 23.02
N GLU A 307 -34.51 -3.53 23.75
CA GLU A 307 -35.93 -3.49 24.17
C GLU A 307 -36.88 -3.38 22.96
N LEU A 308 -36.54 -2.54 21.97
CA LEU A 308 -37.37 -2.38 20.77
C LEU A 308 -37.43 -3.68 19.96
N PHE A 309 -36.31 -4.39 19.84
CA PHE A 309 -36.27 -5.69 19.16
C PHE A 309 -37.09 -6.75 19.87
N GLN A 310 -37.16 -6.73 21.22
CA GLN A 310 -38.01 -7.63 22.00
C GLN A 310 -39.48 -7.33 21.80
N LEU A 311 -39.87 -6.05 21.59
CA LEU A 311 -41.24 -5.65 21.30
C LEU A 311 -41.67 -5.97 19.86
N ASP A 312 -40.75 -6.22 18.94
CA ASP A 312 -41.04 -6.45 17.52
C ASP A 312 -41.53 -7.88 17.23
N THR A 313 -42.72 -8.20 17.69
CA THR A 313 -43.33 -9.55 17.46
C THR A 313 -43.78 -9.79 16.01
N THR A 314 -43.81 -8.74 15.19
CA THR A 314 -44.30 -8.80 13.80
C THR A 314 -43.17 -8.72 12.76
N GLY A 315 -41.94 -8.37 13.19
CA GLY A 315 -40.83 -8.10 12.32
C GLY A 315 -40.94 -6.75 11.58
N ALA A 316 -41.85 -5.87 11.99
CA ALA A 316 -42.10 -4.58 11.37
C ALA A 316 -40.92 -3.62 11.59
N LEU A 317 -40.30 -3.63 12.78
CA LEU A 317 -39.14 -2.85 13.10
C LEU A 317 -37.94 -3.25 12.21
N VAL A 318 -37.64 -4.55 12.13
CA VAL A 318 -36.53 -5.08 11.33
C VAL A 318 -36.70 -4.73 9.85
N ARG A 319 -37.91 -4.86 9.31
CA ARG A 319 -38.23 -4.43 7.94
C ARG A 319 -37.98 -2.96 7.74
N ARG A 320 -38.51 -2.11 8.64
CA ARG A 320 -38.35 -0.65 8.54
C ARG A 320 -36.90 -0.23 8.59
N LEU A 321 -36.11 -0.80 9.48
CA LEU A 321 -34.67 -0.53 9.58
C LEU A 321 -33.92 -0.92 8.30
N ARG A 322 -34.36 -1.96 7.59
CA ARG A 322 -33.79 -2.36 6.31
C ARG A 322 -34.18 -1.39 5.18
N GLU A 323 -35.39 -0.87 5.18
CA GLU A 323 -35.92 -0.01 4.12
C GLU A 323 -35.46 1.45 4.20
N VAL A 324 -35.21 1.97 5.41
CA VAL A 324 -34.79 3.35 5.62
C VAL A 324 -33.42 3.60 5.01
N PRO A 325 -33.26 4.51 4.03
CA PRO A 325 -31.97 4.82 3.43
C PRO A 325 -31.03 5.54 4.40
N ASP A 326 -29.73 5.46 4.15
CA ASP A 326 -28.69 6.00 5.04
C ASP A 326 -28.85 7.52 5.30
N ALA A 327 -29.21 8.30 4.29
CA ALA A 327 -29.45 9.74 4.47
C ALA A 327 -30.62 10.01 5.45
N GLN A 328 -31.66 9.16 5.47
CA GLN A 328 -32.78 9.30 6.40
C GLN A 328 -32.39 8.84 7.80
N VAL A 329 -31.53 7.81 7.94
CA VAL A 329 -30.95 7.42 9.24
C VAL A 329 -30.17 8.59 9.83
N GLN A 330 -29.35 9.29 9.02
CA GLN A 330 -28.63 10.49 9.43
C GLN A 330 -29.62 11.63 9.83
N THR A 331 -30.72 11.79 9.10
CA THR A 331 -31.75 12.77 9.44
C THR A 331 -32.36 12.49 10.82
N TYR A 332 -32.70 11.24 11.12
CA TYR A 332 -33.25 10.88 12.45
C TYR A 332 -32.27 11.20 13.59
N GLN A 333 -30.97 11.14 13.37
CA GLN A 333 -29.97 11.50 14.38
C GLN A 333 -29.98 12.99 14.78
N THR A 334 -30.72 13.82 14.05
CA THR A 334 -30.78 15.29 14.27
C THR A 334 -32.19 15.81 14.48
N ARG A 335 -33.22 14.95 14.50
CA ARG A 335 -34.63 15.33 14.64
C ARG A 335 -35.18 14.96 16.02
N ASP A 336 -36.21 15.68 16.42
CA ASP A 336 -36.90 15.40 17.65
C ASP A 336 -37.77 14.12 17.64
N ALA A 337 -38.21 13.68 18.79
CA ALA A 337 -38.99 12.46 18.94
C ALA A 337 -40.32 12.54 18.18
N ALA A 338 -40.94 13.72 18.05
CA ALA A 338 -42.19 13.90 17.33
C ALA A 338 -42.04 13.57 15.84
N TYR A 339 -40.98 14.10 15.22
CA TYR A 339 -40.63 13.76 13.83
C TYR A 339 -40.39 12.26 13.65
N ILE A 340 -39.62 11.64 14.56
CA ILE A 340 -39.28 10.21 14.48
C ILE A 340 -40.54 9.35 14.64
N ARG A 341 -41.46 9.73 15.56
CA ARG A 341 -42.77 9.04 15.69
C ARG A 341 -43.60 9.12 14.42
N GLN A 342 -43.64 10.29 13.80
CA GLN A 342 -44.44 10.51 12.59
C GLN A 342 -43.81 9.78 11.37
N ASP A 343 -42.54 9.91 11.13
CA ASP A 343 -41.92 9.43 9.89
C ASP A 343 -41.43 7.96 10.00
N PHE A 344 -40.70 7.62 11.07
CA PHE A 344 -40.20 6.26 11.22
C PHE A 344 -41.25 5.28 11.67
N PHE A 345 -41.93 5.55 12.82
CA PHE A 345 -42.92 4.65 13.40
C PHE A 345 -44.25 4.75 12.67
N GLY A 346 -44.60 5.89 12.10
CA GLY A 346 -45.84 6.08 11.34
C GLY A 346 -45.95 5.28 10.04
N ALA A 347 -44.85 4.68 9.59
CA ALA A 347 -44.77 3.90 8.34
C ALA A 347 -45.52 2.56 8.41
N ASP A 348 -45.76 2.00 9.60
CA ASP A 348 -46.39 0.69 9.78
C ASP A 348 -47.30 0.73 11.05
N PRO A 349 -48.54 0.23 11.01
CA PRO A 349 -49.43 0.21 12.16
C PRO A 349 -48.83 -0.48 13.39
N ALA A 350 -48.08 -1.55 13.24
CA ALA A 350 -47.43 -2.25 14.36
C ALA A 350 -46.34 -1.36 15.01
N LEU A 351 -45.63 -0.55 14.21
CA LEU A 351 -44.66 0.41 14.73
C LEU A 351 -45.32 1.57 15.46
N VAL A 352 -46.52 2.00 15.02
CA VAL A 352 -47.31 3.02 15.74
C VAL A 352 -47.68 2.52 17.13
N GLU A 353 -48.13 1.27 17.26
CA GLU A 353 -48.44 0.68 18.56
C GLU A 353 -47.21 0.52 19.45
N MET A 354 -46.07 0.11 18.87
CA MET A 354 -44.79 0.02 19.57
C MET A 354 -44.38 1.40 20.12
N ALA A 355 -44.49 2.45 19.31
CA ALA A 355 -44.10 3.81 19.70
C ALA A 355 -44.90 4.36 20.89
N LYS A 356 -46.15 3.89 21.11
CA LYS A 356 -46.95 4.31 22.26
C LYS A 356 -46.38 3.78 23.60
N LEU A 357 -45.59 2.74 23.56
CA LEU A 357 -44.93 2.16 24.74
C LEU A 357 -43.61 2.86 25.10
N LEU A 358 -43.07 3.73 24.22
CA LEU A 358 -41.80 4.37 24.37
C LEU A 358 -41.96 5.83 24.80
N SER A 359 -41.15 6.31 25.75
CA SER A 359 -40.99 7.75 26.04
C SER A 359 -40.23 8.46 24.91
N ASP A 360 -40.35 9.80 24.85
CA ASP A 360 -39.59 10.58 23.89
C ASP A 360 -38.09 10.48 24.16
N ASP A 361 -37.68 10.50 25.43
CA ASP A 361 -36.27 10.29 25.82
C ASP A 361 -35.73 8.94 25.32
N LYS A 362 -36.52 7.87 25.44
CA LYS A 362 -36.13 6.55 24.94
C LYS A 362 -35.96 6.53 23.42
N ILE A 363 -36.83 7.19 22.69
CA ILE A 363 -36.74 7.33 21.25
C ILE A 363 -35.45 8.09 20.87
N LEU A 364 -35.17 9.23 21.54
CA LEU A 364 -33.98 10.02 21.28
C LEU A 364 -32.70 9.25 21.67
N GLU A 365 -32.69 8.51 22.78
CA GLU A 365 -31.59 7.62 23.16
C GLU A 365 -31.28 6.62 22.04
N CYS A 366 -32.29 5.92 21.53
CA CYS A 366 -32.11 4.97 20.43
C CYS A 366 -31.56 5.64 19.16
N PHE A 367 -32.21 6.71 18.70
CA PHE A 367 -31.91 7.29 17.39
C PHE A 367 -30.68 8.20 17.37
N HIS A 368 -30.34 8.89 18.45
CA HIS A 368 -29.24 9.83 18.51
C HIS A 368 -27.96 9.22 19.06
N LEU A 369 -28.01 8.37 20.07
CA LEU A 369 -26.86 7.99 20.87
C LEU A 369 -26.47 6.51 20.72
N SER A 370 -27.44 5.61 20.70
CA SER A 370 -27.18 4.17 20.83
C SER A 370 -26.86 3.53 19.48
N ARG A 371 -25.57 3.25 19.27
CA ARG A 371 -25.05 2.49 18.14
C ARG A 371 -24.08 1.45 18.64
N GLY A 372 -24.02 0.30 17.95
CA GLY A 372 -23.17 -0.82 18.36
C GLY A 372 -21.71 -0.48 18.45
N GLY A 373 -21.20 0.36 17.53
CA GLY A 373 -19.82 0.84 17.54
C GLY A 373 -19.47 1.85 18.65
N HIS A 374 -20.44 2.27 19.45
CA HIS A 374 -20.24 3.17 20.59
C HIS A 374 -20.28 2.46 21.95
N GLU A 375 -20.48 1.16 21.99
CA GLU A 375 -20.62 0.41 23.22
C GLU A 375 -19.54 -0.68 23.34
N ALA A 376 -18.72 -0.57 24.42
CA ALA A 376 -17.60 -1.49 24.66
C ALA A 376 -18.01 -2.97 24.61
N ARG A 377 -19.14 -3.33 25.17
CA ARG A 377 -19.66 -4.73 25.17
C ARG A 377 -19.91 -5.26 23.78
N LYS A 378 -20.60 -4.48 22.94
CA LYS A 378 -20.92 -4.83 21.56
C LYS A 378 -19.65 -4.97 20.71
N VAL A 379 -18.71 -4.03 20.87
CA VAL A 379 -17.40 -4.06 20.17
C VAL A 379 -16.56 -5.25 20.66
N TYR A 380 -16.50 -5.48 21.98
CA TYR A 380 -15.77 -6.62 22.53
C TYR A 380 -16.30 -7.96 22.02
N ALA A 381 -17.63 -8.14 21.98
CA ALA A 381 -18.27 -9.33 21.44
C ALA A 381 -17.88 -9.56 19.97
N ALA A 382 -17.91 -8.49 19.15
CA ALA A 382 -17.52 -8.56 17.74
C ALA A 382 -16.04 -8.92 17.55
N TYR A 383 -15.15 -8.31 18.32
CA TYR A 383 -13.70 -8.59 18.24
C TYR A 383 -13.37 -10.00 18.69
N LYS A 384 -14.00 -10.47 19.78
CA LYS A 384 -13.85 -11.83 20.25
C LYS A 384 -14.29 -12.84 19.20
N ALA A 385 -15.46 -12.62 18.60
CA ALA A 385 -15.96 -13.47 17.52
C ALA A 385 -15.01 -13.46 16.31
N ALA A 386 -14.40 -12.33 15.97
CA ALA A 386 -13.46 -12.22 14.86
C ALA A 386 -12.16 -13.01 15.09
N VAL A 387 -11.55 -12.92 16.27
CA VAL A 387 -10.28 -13.63 16.55
C VAL A 387 -10.47 -15.13 16.78
N GLU A 388 -11.66 -15.54 17.21
CA GLU A 388 -12.01 -16.95 17.41
C GLU A 388 -12.44 -17.65 16.12
N PHE A 389 -12.90 -16.90 15.12
CA PHE A 389 -13.29 -17.45 13.83
C PHE A 389 -12.08 -18.00 13.08
N LYS A 390 -12.21 -19.17 12.46
CA LYS A 390 -11.13 -19.83 11.73
C LYS A 390 -11.50 -20.14 10.30
N GLY A 391 -10.49 -20.13 9.44
CA GLY A 391 -10.59 -20.56 8.04
C GLY A 391 -10.96 -19.45 7.06
N ALA A 392 -11.29 -18.23 7.50
CA ALA A 392 -11.49 -17.08 6.63
C ALA A 392 -11.24 -15.76 7.41
N PRO A 393 -10.91 -14.65 6.72
CA PRO A 393 -10.84 -13.34 7.35
C PRO A 393 -12.21 -12.86 7.82
N THR A 394 -12.22 -11.94 8.80
CA THR A 394 -13.45 -11.36 9.34
C THR A 394 -13.54 -9.87 9.01
N VAL A 395 -14.73 -9.40 8.61
CA VAL A 395 -15.07 -7.98 8.59
C VAL A 395 -16.11 -7.67 9.65
N ILE A 396 -15.89 -6.60 10.41
CA ILE A 396 -16.81 -6.05 11.39
C ILE A 396 -17.40 -4.76 10.80
N LEU A 397 -18.69 -4.75 10.56
CA LEU A 397 -19.42 -3.57 10.12
C LEU A 397 -20.00 -2.88 11.37
N ALA A 398 -19.26 -1.88 11.88
CA ALA A 398 -19.58 -1.20 13.12
C ALA A 398 -20.28 0.13 12.84
N GLN A 399 -21.58 0.21 13.12
CA GLN A 399 -22.32 1.46 12.95
C GLN A 399 -22.01 2.43 14.08
N THR A 400 -21.71 3.67 13.71
CA THR A 400 -21.37 4.77 14.60
C THR A 400 -22.08 6.06 14.18
N VAL A 401 -21.85 7.15 14.91
CA VAL A 401 -22.29 8.51 14.60
C VAL A 401 -21.07 9.39 14.41
N LYS A 402 -20.94 10.00 13.24
CA LYS A 402 -19.79 10.88 12.96
C LYS A 402 -19.83 12.12 13.85
N GLY A 403 -18.72 12.37 14.55
CA GLY A 403 -18.67 13.46 15.52
C GLY A 403 -19.35 13.17 16.86
N HIS A 404 -19.58 11.92 17.20
CA HIS A 404 -20.16 11.50 18.48
C HIS A 404 -19.46 12.14 19.67
N THR A 405 -20.22 12.68 20.65
CA THR A 405 -19.76 13.43 21.85
C THR A 405 -19.20 14.84 21.62
N LEU A 406 -19.15 15.33 20.38
CA LEU A 406 -18.67 16.71 20.08
C LEU A 406 -19.77 17.77 20.15
N GLY A 407 -20.97 17.40 20.60
CA GLY A 407 -22.12 18.30 20.74
C GLY A 407 -23.07 18.26 19.53
N GLU A 408 -24.32 18.74 19.76
CA GLU A 408 -25.40 18.70 18.76
C GLU A 408 -25.13 19.57 17.53
N GLY A 409 -24.34 20.62 17.67
CA GLY A 409 -23.90 21.49 16.57
C GLY A 409 -22.94 20.78 15.60
N PHE A 410 -22.33 19.69 16.05
CA PHE A 410 -21.26 18.99 15.35
C PHE A 410 -21.67 17.59 14.89
N ALA A 411 -22.25 16.78 15.78
CA ALA A 411 -22.59 15.40 15.51
C ALA A 411 -23.59 15.28 14.34
N SER A 412 -23.36 14.29 13.47
CA SER A 412 -24.20 13.97 12.29
C SER A 412 -24.38 15.07 11.25
N LYS A 413 -23.71 16.21 11.36
CA LYS A 413 -23.78 17.28 10.34
C LYS A 413 -22.85 16.97 9.16
N ASN A 414 -23.29 17.26 7.93
CA ASN A 414 -22.43 17.07 6.74
C ASN A 414 -21.17 17.95 6.78
N ALA A 415 -21.25 19.14 7.39
CA ALA A 415 -20.11 20.03 7.54
C ALA A 415 -19.07 19.60 8.59
N ASN A 416 -19.32 18.56 9.39
CA ASN A 416 -18.46 18.19 10.53
C ASN A 416 -17.04 17.80 10.13
N HIS A 417 -16.82 17.34 8.91
CA HIS A 417 -15.48 17.04 8.40
C HIS A 417 -14.60 18.31 8.30
N GLN A 418 -15.20 19.45 7.97
CA GLN A 418 -14.50 20.74 7.83
C GLN A 418 -14.46 21.55 9.13
N MET A 419 -15.20 21.14 10.16
CA MET A 419 -15.19 21.80 11.46
C MET A 419 -13.90 21.45 12.21
N LYS A 420 -13.05 22.47 12.43
CA LYS A 420 -11.68 22.30 12.95
C LYS A 420 -11.50 22.76 14.39
N LYS A 421 -12.52 23.31 15.01
CA LYS A 421 -12.45 23.79 16.39
C LYS A 421 -13.84 23.77 17.05
N LEU A 422 -13.82 23.47 18.33
CA LEU A 422 -14.96 23.67 19.22
C LEU A 422 -14.79 24.99 19.99
N THR A 423 -15.88 25.63 20.32
CA THR A 423 -15.90 26.79 21.22
C THR A 423 -15.68 26.34 22.67
N VAL A 424 -15.35 27.30 23.56
CA VAL A 424 -15.20 26.99 25.00
C VAL A 424 -16.52 26.46 25.60
N ASP A 425 -17.67 26.95 25.14
CA ASP A 425 -18.97 26.48 25.64
C ASP A 425 -19.29 25.05 25.16
N GLU A 426 -18.96 24.71 23.92
CA GLU A 426 -19.04 23.34 23.43
C GLU A 426 -18.09 22.38 24.17
N PHE A 427 -16.89 22.84 24.57
CA PHE A 427 -16.00 22.07 25.43
C PHE A 427 -16.56 21.89 26.84
N LYS A 428 -17.19 22.87 27.43
CA LYS A 428 -17.87 22.70 28.74
C LYS A 428 -18.99 21.70 28.62
N THR A 429 -19.78 21.73 27.57
CA THR A 429 -20.83 20.73 27.30
C THR A 429 -20.20 19.33 27.13
N MET A 430 -19.12 19.23 26.35
CA MET A 430 -18.39 17.95 26.18
C MET A 430 -17.80 17.43 27.50
N ARG A 431 -17.21 18.30 28.33
CA ARG A 431 -16.72 17.98 29.67
C ARG A 431 -17.81 17.35 30.54
N ASP A 432 -18.96 18.01 30.59
CA ASP A 432 -20.10 17.59 31.40
C ASP A 432 -20.67 16.25 30.89
N LEU A 433 -20.78 16.07 29.59
CA LEU A 433 -21.19 14.80 28.97
C LEU A 433 -20.20 13.66 29.25
N LEU A 434 -18.90 13.95 29.28
CA LEU A 434 -17.82 12.99 29.55
C LEU A 434 -17.53 12.83 31.05
N GLU A 435 -18.24 13.58 31.92
CA GLU A 435 -18.07 13.58 33.39
C GLU A 435 -16.63 13.84 33.85
N LEU A 436 -15.90 14.74 33.12
CA LEU A 436 -14.52 15.05 33.43
C LEU A 436 -14.38 16.10 34.55
N PRO A 437 -13.47 15.90 35.53
CA PRO A 437 -13.29 16.81 36.66
C PRO A 437 -12.46 18.05 36.29
N ILE A 438 -12.85 18.76 35.23
CA ILE A 438 -12.17 19.99 34.78
C ILE A 438 -12.99 21.19 35.21
N SER A 439 -12.39 22.09 36.01
CA SER A 439 -13.08 23.26 36.53
C SER A 439 -13.29 24.36 35.45
N ASP A 440 -14.32 25.21 35.63
CA ASP A 440 -14.54 26.36 34.75
C ASP A 440 -13.37 27.35 34.74
N SER A 441 -12.63 27.44 35.85
CA SER A 441 -11.44 28.30 35.96
C SER A 441 -10.29 27.84 35.02
N ALA A 442 -10.27 26.60 34.59
CA ALA A 442 -9.26 26.09 33.65
C ALA A 442 -9.41 26.67 32.22
N PHE A 443 -10.54 27.36 31.93
CA PHE A 443 -10.77 28.03 30.66
C PHE A 443 -10.59 29.57 30.75
N ALA A 444 -10.09 30.10 31.87
CA ALA A 444 -10.05 31.54 32.14
C ALA A 444 -9.19 32.33 31.14
N ASP A 445 -8.18 31.71 30.54
CA ASP A 445 -7.34 32.31 29.50
C ASP A 445 -7.92 32.13 28.08
N GLY A 446 -9.10 31.55 27.93
CA GLY A 446 -9.73 31.24 26.66
C GLY A 446 -9.06 30.06 25.91
N GLN A 447 -8.20 29.29 26.59
CA GLN A 447 -7.63 28.08 26.06
C GLN A 447 -8.32 26.83 26.62
N VAL A 448 -8.34 25.78 25.83
CA VAL A 448 -8.82 24.47 26.25
C VAL A 448 -7.63 23.75 26.91
N PRO A 449 -7.72 23.37 28.17
CA PRO A 449 -6.64 22.64 28.83
C PRO A 449 -6.54 21.20 28.30
N TYR A 450 -5.32 20.64 28.24
CA TYR A 450 -5.20 19.19 28.24
C TYR A 450 -5.56 18.64 29.63
N GLY A 451 -5.99 17.38 29.65
CA GLY A 451 -6.34 16.71 30.89
C GLY A 451 -5.60 15.40 31.06
N HIS A 452 -5.08 15.19 32.25
CA HIS A 452 -4.41 13.93 32.62
C HIS A 452 -4.77 13.61 34.07
N PRO A 453 -5.24 12.39 34.35
CA PRO A 453 -5.68 12.04 35.72
C PRO A 453 -4.52 11.95 36.73
N GLY A 454 -3.27 12.03 36.26
CA GLY A 454 -2.04 11.88 37.05
C GLY A 454 -1.36 10.53 36.79
N ALA A 455 -0.02 10.52 36.79
CA ALA A 455 0.77 9.31 36.49
C ALA A 455 0.47 8.15 37.44
N ASP A 456 0.16 8.46 38.69
CA ASP A 456 -0.15 7.48 39.77
C ASP A 456 -1.66 7.27 39.97
N SER A 457 -2.52 7.74 39.05
CA SER A 457 -3.96 7.54 39.13
C SER A 457 -4.37 6.08 38.92
N ALA A 458 -5.58 5.75 39.31
CA ALA A 458 -6.13 4.41 39.05
C ALA A 458 -6.28 4.14 37.55
N GLU A 459 -6.66 5.17 36.82
CA GLU A 459 -6.84 5.13 35.36
C GLU A 459 -5.54 4.78 34.62
N VAL A 460 -4.44 5.48 34.95
CA VAL A 460 -3.14 5.26 34.31
C VAL A 460 -2.56 3.90 34.70
N ARG A 461 -2.66 3.49 35.98
CA ARG A 461 -2.25 2.15 36.40
C ARG A 461 -3.03 1.05 35.67
N TYR A 462 -4.36 1.17 35.57
CA TYR A 462 -5.17 0.23 34.83
C TYR A 462 -4.76 0.13 33.36
N LEU A 463 -4.59 1.28 32.71
CA LEU A 463 -4.11 1.36 31.31
C LEU A 463 -2.77 0.64 31.14
N GLN A 464 -1.80 0.90 32.00
CA GLN A 464 -0.48 0.27 31.95
C GLN A 464 -0.54 -1.24 32.23
N GLU A 465 -1.34 -1.67 33.19
CA GLU A 465 -1.57 -3.10 33.48
C GLU A 465 -2.17 -3.84 32.28
N ARG A 466 -3.19 -3.25 31.63
CA ARG A 466 -3.77 -3.83 30.43
C ARG A 466 -2.77 -3.94 29.28
N ARG A 467 -1.97 -2.90 29.07
CA ARG A 467 -0.93 -2.90 28.02
C ARG A 467 0.19 -3.89 28.32
N ALA A 468 0.65 -3.97 29.56
CA ALA A 468 1.65 -4.96 29.99
C ALA A 468 1.15 -6.40 29.78
N ALA A 469 -0.11 -6.68 30.13
CA ALA A 469 -0.73 -7.99 29.90
C ALA A 469 -0.84 -8.38 28.42
N LEU A 470 -0.87 -7.40 27.52
CA LEU A 470 -0.92 -7.58 26.07
C LEU A 470 0.45 -7.44 25.38
N GLY A 471 1.55 -7.40 26.14
CA GLY A 471 2.91 -7.36 25.58
C GLY A 471 3.42 -5.97 25.23
N GLY A 472 2.99 -4.94 25.96
CA GLY A 472 3.53 -3.59 25.85
C GLY A 472 2.72 -2.61 24.98
N PRO A 473 3.28 -1.44 24.68
CA PRO A 473 2.58 -0.39 23.95
C PRO A 473 2.16 -0.81 22.55
N ALA A 474 1.04 -0.26 22.06
CA ALA A 474 0.54 -0.38 20.71
C ALA A 474 -0.18 0.94 20.29
N PRO A 475 -0.04 1.41 19.02
CA PRO A 475 0.92 0.90 18.05
C PRO A 475 2.36 1.12 18.50
N ALA A 476 3.27 0.31 17.97
CA ALA A 476 4.70 0.43 18.18
C ALA A 476 5.45 -0.21 17.01
N ARG A 477 6.55 0.43 16.59
CA ARG A 477 7.40 -0.07 15.51
C ARG A 477 8.80 -0.37 16.07
N ARG A 478 9.42 -1.44 15.59
CA ARG A 478 10.85 -1.67 15.83
C ARG A 478 11.67 -0.75 14.94
N VAL A 479 12.58 0.01 15.52
CA VAL A 479 13.41 0.97 14.79
C VAL A 479 14.63 0.31 14.16
N HIS A 480 15.14 -0.75 14.78
CA HIS A 480 16.34 -1.45 14.33
C HIS A 480 16.07 -2.94 14.12
N PRO A 481 16.68 -3.56 13.09
CA PRO A 481 16.61 -5.00 12.91
C PRO A 481 17.34 -5.71 14.07
N VAL A 482 16.91 -6.93 14.37
CA VAL A 482 17.47 -7.73 15.46
C VAL A 482 18.93 -8.12 15.19
N ALA A 483 19.29 -8.37 13.93
CA ALA A 483 20.67 -8.62 13.51
C ALA A 483 20.88 -8.19 12.05
N PRO A 484 22.05 -7.58 11.71
CA PRO A 484 22.42 -7.34 10.32
C PRO A 484 22.62 -8.66 9.57
N LEU A 485 22.34 -8.68 8.28
CA LEU A 485 22.62 -9.82 7.43
C LEU A 485 24.09 -9.83 7.03
N PRO A 486 24.77 -10.99 7.08
CA PRO A 486 26.08 -11.15 6.49
C PRO A 486 26.01 -10.89 4.98
N ALA A 487 27.00 -10.18 4.45
CA ALA A 487 27.11 -9.95 3.02
C ALA A 487 27.26 -11.29 2.28
N PRO A 488 26.59 -11.48 1.13
CA PRO A 488 26.81 -12.65 0.28
C PRO A 488 28.28 -12.76 -0.16
N ALA A 489 28.73 -13.98 -0.38
CA ALA A 489 30.12 -14.24 -0.77
C ALA A 489 30.47 -13.53 -2.09
N GLU A 490 31.64 -12.89 -2.14
CA GLU A 490 32.16 -12.12 -3.29
C GLU A 490 32.10 -12.88 -4.63
N LYS A 491 32.26 -14.19 -4.59
CA LYS A 491 32.20 -15.06 -5.78
C LYS A 491 30.84 -15.00 -6.51
N ALA A 492 29.76 -14.64 -5.83
CA ALA A 492 28.45 -14.50 -6.47
C ALA A 492 28.42 -13.35 -7.47
N PHE A 493 29.22 -12.33 -7.26
CA PHE A 493 29.31 -11.12 -8.09
C PHE A 493 30.48 -11.20 -9.11
N ALA A 494 31.64 -11.66 -8.70
CA ALA A 494 32.86 -11.67 -9.50
C ALA A 494 32.76 -12.43 -10.83
N SER A 495 31.79 -13.34 -10.97
CA SER A 495 31.59 -14.09 -12.23
C SER A 495 31.09 -13.18 -13.37
N PHE A 496 30.47 -12.04 -13.05
CA PHE A 496 29.93 -11.08 -14.01
C PHE A 496 30.99 -10.14 -14.58
N ASP A 497 32.13 -9.96 -13.89
CA ASP A 497 33.23 -9.11 -14.34
C ASP A 497 33.92 -9.59 -15.63
N LYS A 498 33.80 -10.88 -15.94
CA LYS A 498 34.44 -11.51 -17.10
C LYS A 498 33.69 -11.29 -18.42
N GLY A 499 32.46 -10.76 -18.37
CA GLY A 499 31.61 -10.67 -19.55
C GLY A 499 31.11 -12.04 -20.05
N SER A 500 30.48 -12.05 -21.22
CA SER A 500 29.89 -13.24 -21.85
C SER A 500 30.69 -13.83 -23.02
N GLY A 501 31.84 -13.32 -23.29
CA GLY A 501 32.66 -13.74 -24.47
C GLY A 501 31.94 -13.41 -25.78
N SER A 502 31.72 -14.44 -26.60
CA SER A 502 31.04 -14.29 -27.89
C SER A 502 29.49 -14.40 -27.81
N GLN A 503 28.92 -14.65 -26.64
CA GLN A 503 27.52 -14.81 -26.47
C GLN A 503 26.84 -13.46 -26.20
N ASN A 504 25.71 -13.19 -26.84
CA ASN A 504 24.84 -12.09 -26.50
C ASN A 504 23.93 -12.51 -25.35
N VAL A 505 23.84 -11.69 -24.32
CA VAL A 505 23.04 -11.94 -23.12
C VAL A 505 22.19 -10.70 -22.80
N ALA A 506 20.92 -10.89 -22.51
CA ALA A 506 20.04 -9.85 -22.03
C ALA A 506 20.33 -9.51 -20.56
N THR A 507 20.21 -8.24 -20.16
CA THR A 507 20.42 -7.84 -18.76
C THR A 507 19.38 -8.46 -17.83
N THR A 508 18.14 -8.73 -18.31
CA THR A 508 17.14 -9.53 -17.56
C THR A 508 17.70 -10.90 -17.20
N MET A 509 18.34 -11.60 -18.14
CA MET A 509 18.94 -12.91 -17.89
C MET A 509 20.17 -12.83 -16.97
N ALA A 510 20.94 -11.73 -17.05
CA ALA A 510 22.05 -11.48 -16.13
C ALA A 510 21.52 -11.29 -14.69
N PHE A 511 20.46 -10.53 -14.50
CA PHE A 511 19.79 -10.36 -13.20
C PHE A 511 19.26 -11.70 -12.65
N VAL A 512 18.52 -12.47 -13.44
CA VAL A 512 17.99 -13.78 -13.00
C VAL A 512 19.11 -14.74 -12.62
N ARG A 513 20.23 -14.75 -13.38
CA ARG A 513 21.41 -15.55 -13.04
C ARG A 513 22.03 -15.10 -11.71
N LEU A 514 22.16 -13.79 -11.49
CA LEU A 514 22.66 -13.25 -10.22
C LEU A 514 21.78 -13.68 -9.05
N ILE A 515 20.45 -13.53 -9.17
CA ILE A 515 19.52 -14.00 -8.14
C ILE A 515 19.63 -15.50 -7.89
N LYS A 516 19.78 -16.30 -8.95
CA LYS A 516 19.98 -17.76 -8.81
C LYS A 516 21.23 -18.14 -8.00
N ASP A 517 22.28 -17.33 -8.10
CA ASP A 517 23.49 -17.51 -7.31
C ASP A 517 23.31 -17.01 -5.86
N LEU A 518 22.62 -15.90 -5.67
CA LEU A 518 22.34 -15.28 -4.36
C LEU A 518 21.39 -16.12 -3.50
N VAL A 519 20.32 -16.69 -4.07
CA VAL A 519 19.39 -17.56 -3.31
C VAL A 519 20.01 -18.87 -2.85
N ARG A 520 21.17 -19.25 -3.39
CA ARG A 520 21.95 -20.40 -2.96
C ARG A 520 22.94 -20.09 -1.84
N ASP A 521 23.12 -18.84 -1.52
CA ASP A 521 23.97 -18.44 -0.40
C ASP A 521 23.43 -19.03 0.91
N LYS A 522 24.32 -19.57 1.74
CA LYS A 522 23.93 -20.32 2.95
C LYS A 522 23.34 -19.45 4.03
N GLU A 523 23.78 -18.20 4.12
CA GLU A 523 23.38 -17.25 5.17
C GLU A 523 22.15 -16.43 4.74
N SER A 524 22.23 -15.82 3.57
CA SER A 524 21.20 -14.89 3.07
C SER A 524 20.17 -15.55 2.16
N GLY A 525 20.46 -16.71 1.55
CA GLY A 525 19.65 -17.27 0.47
C GLY A 525 18.18 -17.51 0.81
N LYS A 526 17.88 -17.94 2.04
CA LYS A 526 16.50 -18.13 2.51
C LYS A 526 15.74 -16.84 2.74
N ARG A 527 16.44 -15.70 2.83
CA ARG A 527 15.87 -14.37 3.08
C ARG A 527 15.39 -13.66 1.81
N TRP A 528 15.81 -14.14 0.63
CA TRP A 528 15.35 -13.60 -0.63
C TRP A 528 13.87 -13.91 -0.87
N VAL A 529 13.10 -12.90 -1.30
CA VAL A 529 11.68 -13.02 -1.61
C VAL A 529 11.45 -12.59 -3.06
N PRO A 530 11.47 -13.54 -4.02
CA PRO A 530 11.10 -13.25 -5.40
C PRO A 530 9.61 -13.01 -5.53
N ILE A 531 9.22 -11.85 -6.09
CA ILE A 531 7.83 -11.46 -6.29
C ILE A 531 7.60 -11.19 -7.78
N VAL A 532 6.54 -11.76 -8.36
CA VAL A 532 6.24 -11.65 -9.79
C VAL A 532 4.73 -11.67 -10.04
N PRO A 533 4.21 -10.80 -10.95
CA PRO A 533 2.79 -10.76 -11.31
C PRO A 533 2.49 -11.69 -12.50
N ASP A 534 2.67 -13.01 -12.33
CA ASP A 534 2.41 -14.06 -13.33
C ASP A 534 3.28 -14.01 -14.60
N GLU A 535 4.42 -13.33 -14.58
CA GLU A 535 5.27 -13.08 -15.76
C GLU A 535 6.65 -13.75 -15.67
N ALA A 536 6.80 -14.72 -14.75
CA ALA A 536 8.09 -15.37 -14.49
C ALA A 536 8.75 -15.99 -15.74
N ARG A 537 7.96 -16.56 -16.65
CA ARG A 537 8.46 -17.14 -17.90
C ARG A 537 8.96 -16.07 -18.87
N THR A 538 8.29 -14.92 -18.93
CA THR A 538 8.73 -13.77 -19.75
C THR A 538 10.10 -13.28 -19.32
N PHE A 539 10.38 -13.33 -18.01
CA PHE A 539 11.64 -12.85 -17.44
C PHE A 539 12.71 -13.95 -17.29
N GLY A 540 12.41 -15.19 -17.70
CA GLY A 540 13.34 -16.33 -17.59
C GLY A 540 13.49 -16.86 -16.16
N MET A 541 12.56 -16.54 -15.25
CA MET A 541 12.57 -16.98 -13.87
C MET A 541 12.02 -18.40 -13.67
N GLU A 542 11.42 -19.02 -14.67
CA GLU A 542 10.88 -20.39 -14.58
C GLU A 542 11.92 -21.43 -14.16
N SER A 543 13.20 -21.13 -14.42
CA SER A 543 14.32 -21.96 -13.96
C SER A 543 14.46 -22.03 -12.42
N LEU A 544 13.78 -21.14 -11.69
CA LEU A 544 13.74 -21.09 -10.23
C LEU A 544 12.60 -21.95 -9.65
N PHE A 545 11.54 -22.24 -10.40
CA PHE A 545 10.37 -22.98 -9.93
C PHE A 545 10.71 -24.33 -9.27
N PRO A 546 11.51 -25.22 -9.88
CA PRO A 546 11.80 -26.51 -9.28
C PRO A 546 12.57 -26.42 -7.96
N SER A 547 13.46 -25.42 -7.83
CA SER A 547 14.36 -25.29 -6.69
C SER A 547 13.76 -24.47 -5.53
N LEU A 548 13.03 -23.40 -5.83
CA LEU A 548 12.47 -22.51 -4.82
C LEU A 548 11.01 -22.84 -4.50
N GLY A 549 10.24 -23.30 -5.48
CA GLY A 549 8.80 -23.47 -5.39
C GLY A 549 8.04 -22.13 -5.33
N ILE A 550 6.82 -22.14 -5.82
CA ILE A 550 5.86 -21.04 -5.69
C ILE A 550 5.08 -21.25 -4.39
N TYR A 551 4.98 -20.21 -3.57
CA TYR A 551 4.23 -20.30 -2.32
C TYR A 551 2.75 -20.54 -2.58
N SER A 552 2.21 -21.56 -1.93
CA SER A 552 0.78 -21.85 -1.91
C SER A 552 0.41 -22.44 -0.55
N PRO A 553 -0.52 -21.86 0.21
CA PRO A 553 -0.84 -22.35 1.56
C PRO A 553 -1.40 -23.78 1.57
N LYS A 554 -1.98 -24.22 0.45
CA LYS A 554 -2.45 -25.63 0.27
C LYS A 554 -1.37 -26.56 -0.29
N GLY A 555 -0.24 -26.01 -0.78
CA GLY A 555 0.73 -26.75 -1.58
C GLY A 555 0.14 -27.13 -2.94
N GLN A 556 0.74 -28.11 -3.59
CA GLN A 556 0.30 -28.57 -4.91
C GLN A 556 -0.64 -29.76 -4.77
N THR A 557 -1.93 -29.54 -5.00
CA THR A 557 -3.00 -30.56 -4.86
C THR A 557 -3.41 -31.20 -6.20
N TYR A 558 -2.68 -30.88 -7.28
CA TYR A 558 -2.90 -31.37 -8.64
C TYR A 558 -1.57 -31.76 -9.27
N GLU A 559 -1.62 -32.51 -10.36
CA GLU A 559 -0.45 -32.84 -11.18
C GLU A 559 -0.30 -31.78 -12.28
N PRO A 560 0.85 -31.07 -12.35
CA PRO A 560 1.07 -30.10 -13.40
C PRO A 560 1.10 -30.74 -14.77
N VAL A 561 0.48 -30.12 -15.77
CA VAL A 561 0.45 -30.63 -17.16
C VAL A 561 1.83 -30.68 -17.81
N ASP A 562 2.78 -29.87 -17.30
CA ASP A 562 4.16 -29.78 -17.78
C ASP A 562 5.17 -30.51 -16.86
N ARG A 563 4.70 -31.44 -16.00
CA ARG A 563 5.53 -32.15 -15.01
C ARG A 563 6.78 -32.83 -15.62
N ASP A 564 6.65 -33.28 -16.86
CA ASP A 564 7.78 -33.94 -17.57
C ASP A 564 8.84 -32.95 -18.07
N GLN A 565 8.59 -31.65 -17.98
CA GLN A 565 9.54 -30.61 -18.34
C GLN A 565 10.49 -30.30 -17.18
N LEU A 566 11.73 -29.91 -17.48
CA LEU A 566 12.72 -29.53 -16.47
C LEU A 566 12.34 -28.30 -15.63
N MET A 567 11.50 -27.39 -16.17
CA MET A 567 11.10 -26.14 -15.56
C MET A 567 9.56 -26.05 -15.42
N TYR A 568 8.97 -27.13 -14.84
CA TYR A 568 7.53 -27.18 -14.62
C TYR A 568 7.07 -26.25 -13.50
N TYR A 569 5.82 -25.86 -13.56
CA TYR A 569 5.16 -25.05 -12.54
C TYR A 569 5.00 -25.84 -11.24
N LYS A 570 5.66 -25.39 -10.17
CA LYS A 570 5.71 -26.12 -8.90
C LYS A 570 5.28 -25.24 -7.74
N GLU A 571 4.16 -25.60 -7.13
CA GLU A 571 3.70 -25.00 -5.89
C GLU A 571 4.16 -25.79 -4.67
N ALA A 572 4.39 -25.10 -3.56
CA ALA A 572 4.76 -25.71 -2.28
C ALA A 572 4.30 -24.84 -1.11
N LYS A 573 3.93 -25.47 0.02
CA LYS A 573 3.56 -24.73 1.25
C LYS A 573 4.68 -23.83 1.76
N ASN A 574 5.91 -24.26 1.59
CA ASN A 574 7.12 -23.52 1.95
C ASN A 574 7.82 -22.92 0.71
N GLY A 575 7.08 -22.72 -0.37
CA GLY A 575 7.59 -22.08 -1.57
C GLY A 575 8.18 -20.70 -1.26
N GLN A 576 9.23 -20.32 -2.01
CA GLN A 576 9.93 -19.06 -1.80
C GLN A 576 9.43 -17.95 -2.70
N ILE A 577 8.91 -18.29 -3.88
CA ILE A 577 8.43 -17.33 -4.88
C ILE A 577 6.99 -16.94 -4.54
N LEU A 578 6.71 -15.63 -4.49
CA LEU A 578 5.37 -15.07 -4.44
C LEU A 578 4.93 -14.75 -5.87
N ASN A 579 4.04 -15.58 -6.42
CA ASN A 579 3.44 -15.38 -7.73
C ASN A 579 1.98 -14.95 -7.55
N GLU A 580 1.72 -13.65 -7.79
CA GLU A 580 0.48 -13.01 -7.35
C GLU A 580 -0.66 -13.10 -8.36
N GLY A 581 -0.40 -13.63 -9.56
CA GLY A 581 -1.30 -13.47 -10.69
C GLY A 581 -1.15 -12.08 -11.33
N ILE A 582 -1.97 -11.77 -12.32
CA ILE A 582 -1.88 -10.51 -13.07
C ILE A 582 -2.38 -9.34 -12.19
N THR A 583 -1.54 -8.96 -11.24
CA THR A 583 -1.81 -7.85 -10.29
C THR A 583 -0.51 -7.19 -9.82
N GLU A 584 -0.18 -6.05 -10.39
CA GLU A 584 0.95 -5.25 -9.95
C GLU A 584 0.70 -4.65 -8.56
N ALA A 585 -0.53 -4.23 -8.27
CA ALA A 585 -0.90 -3.69 -6.97
C ALA A 585 -0.76 -4.72 -5.84
N GLY A 586 -1.16 -5.98 -6.09
CA GLY A 586 -0.97 -7.08 -5.13
C GLY A 586 0.51 -7.42 -4.93
N SER A 587 1.27 -7.53 -6.03
CA SER A 587 2.72 -7.78 -5.99
C SER A 587 3.46 -6.68 -5.22
N MET A 588 3.07 -5.42 -5.43
CA MET A 588 3.65 -4.29 -4.71
C MET A 588 3.29 -4.31 -3.22
N ALA A 589 2.08 -4.72 -2.85
CA ALA A 589 1.69 -4.86 -1.46
C ALA A 589 2.46 -5.96 -0.73
N ASP A 590 2.71 -7.13 -1.38
CA ASP A 590 3.62 -8.16 -0.85
C ASP A 590 5.06 -7.65 -0.72
N PHE A 591 5.52 -6.87 -1.71
CA PHE A 591 6.84 -6.25 -1.64
C PHE A 591 6.96 -5.32 -0.44
N ILE A 592 5.95 -4.49 -0.16
CA ILE A 592 5.92 -3.61 1.01
C ILE A 592 5.98 -4.43 2.30
N ALA A 593 5.18 -5.49 2.43
CA ALA A 593 5.18 -6.35 3.61
C ALA A 593 6.55 -7.02 3.84
N ALA A 594 7.16 -7.55 2.79
CA ALA A 594 8.48 -8.16 2.84
C ALA A 594 9.58 -7.15 3.16
N SER A 595 9.55 -5.97 2.52
CA SER A 595 10.56 -4.91 2.63
C SER A 595 10.63 -4.28 4.02
N THR A 596 9.55 -4.38 4.80
CA THR A 596 9.41 -3.82 6.16
C THR A 596 9.41 -4.89 7.26
N ALA A 597 9.62 -6.15 6.92
CA ALA A 597 9.64 -7.27 7.88
C ALA A 597 10.66 -7.08 9.02
N TYR A 598 11.75 -6.35 8.77
CA TYR A 598 12.73 -5.99 9.78
C TYR A 598 12.11 -5.15 10.93
N ALA A 599 11.14 -4.31 10.61
CA ALA A 599 10.45 -3.45 11.57
C ALA A 599 9.20 -4.12 12.16
N THR A 600 8.40 -4.82 11.35
CA THR A 600 7.18 -5.50 11.80
C THR A 600 7.48 -6.74 12.62
N HIS A 601 8.45 -7.56 12.18
CA HIS A 601 8.74 -8.87 12.77
C HIS A 601 10.16 -8.99 13.37
N GLY A 602 11.04 -8.00 13.16
CA GLY A 602 12.45 -8.11 13.53
C GLY A 602 13.25 -9.06 12.64
N GLU A 603 12.72 -9.41 11.46
CA GLU A 603 13.34 -10.35 10.52
C GLU A 603 13.68 -9.65 9.21
N VAL A 604 14.97 -9.58 8.89
CA VAL A 604 15.41 -8.97 7.64
C VAL A 604 15.05 -9.89 6.48
N MET A 605 14.27 -9.39 5.51
CA MET A 605 13.97 -10.06 4.25
C MET A 605 14.49 -9.21 3.10
N ILE A 606 14.87 -9.86 1.98
CA ILE A 606 15.43 -9.20 0.80
C ILE A 606 14.46 -9.43 -0.36
N PRO A 607 13.42 -8.60 -0.50
CA PRO A 607 12.50 -8.74 -1.61
C PRO A 607 13.09 -8.15 -2.89
N PHE A 608 12.79 -8.82 -4.01
CA PHE A 608 12.80 -8.19 -5.31
C PHE A 608 11.45 -8.42 -6.01
N TYR A 609 10.92 -7.38 -6.61
CA TYR A 609 9.71 -7.42 -7.40
C TYR A 609 10.06 -7.06 -8.83
N ILE A 610 9.88 -8.04 -9.74
CA ILE A 610 10.13 -7.89 -11.18
C ILE A 610 8.80 -7.77 -11.93
N PHE A 611 8.71 -6.78 -12.82
CA PHE A 611 7.50 -6.41 -13.54
C PHE A 611 7.84 -5.81 -14.90
N TYR A 612 6.87 -5.73 -15.81
CA TYR A 612 7.02 -4.90 -17.01
C TYR A 612 7.25 -3.45 -16.59
N SER A 613 8.36 -2.84 -17.01
CA SER A 613 8.78 -1.50 -16.55
C SER A 613 7.70 -0.45 -16.78
N MET A 614 6.94 -0.57 -17.89
CA MET A 614 5.81 0.30 -18.22
C MET A 614 4.72 0.29 -17.14
N PHE A 615 4.41 -0.86 -16.53
CA PHE A 615 3.26 -0.98 -15.64
C PHE A 615 3.59 -0.73 -14.17
N GLY A 616 4.81 -0.92 -13.73
CA GLY A 616 5.17 -0.77 -12.33
C GLY A 616 4.88 0.63 -11.80
N TRP A 617 5.71 1.60 -12.15
CA TRP A 617 5.61 2.95 -11.62
C TRP A 617 4.30 3.66 -11.96
N GLN A 618 3.84 3.60 -13.19
CA GLN A 618 2.61 4.31 -13.55
C GLN A 618 1.35 3.70 -12.95
N ARG A 619 1.33 2.40 -12.65
CA ARG A 619 0.16 1.72 -12.08
C ARG A 619 0.17 1.71 -10.55
N THR A 620 1.35 1.67 -9.92
CA THR A 620 1.51 1.50 -8.48
C THR A 620 2.34 2.62 -7.82
N ALA A 621 2.42 3.79 -8.43
CA ALA A 621 3.23 4.90 -7.94
C ALA A 621 2.86 5.32 -6.50
N ASP A 622 1.58 5.32 -6.14
CA ASP A 622 1.13 5.64 -4.79
C ASP A 622 1.63 4.62 -3.76
N GLN A 623 1.59 3.32 -4.09
CA GLN A 623 2.18 2.28 -3.24
C GLN A 623 3.72 2.41 -3.14
N MET A 624 4.40 2.90 -4.18
CA MET A 624 5.83 3.17 -4.12
C MET A 624 6.15 4.38 -3.24
N TRP A 625 5.26 5.38 -3.16
CA TRP A 625 5.33 6.42 -2.16
C TRP A 625 5.10 5.87 -0.75
N GLN A 626 4.07 5.02 -0.56
CA GLN A 626 3.83 4.30 0.68
C GLN A 626 5.06 3.50 1.13
N LEU A 627 5.76 2.83 0.21
CA LEU A 627 7.00 2.11 0.48
C LEU A 627 8.08 3.04 1.06
N GLY A 628 8.29 4.21 0.45
CA GLY A 628 9.21 5.23 0.93
C GLY A 628 8.84 5.75 2.32
N ASP A 629 7.56 6.04 2.55
CA ASP A 629 7.03 6.52 3.83
C ASP A 629 7.15 5.45 4.94
N GLN A 630 7.04 4.17 4.56
CA GLN A 630 7.13 3.03 5.47
C GLN A 630 8.56 2.57 5.74
N LEU A 631 9.58 3.24 5.14
CA LEU A 631 10.99 2.90 5.31
C LEU A 631 11.32 1.50 4.73
N GLY A 632 10.68 1.15 3.61
CA GLY A 632 10.85 -0.15 2.97
C GLY A 632 12.20 -0.26 2.24
N ARG A 633 12.76 -1.49 2.21
CA ARG A 633 14.06 -1.82 1.63
C ARG A 633 13.94 -2.97 0.65
N GLY A 634 14.57 -2.90 -0.51
CA GLY A 634 14.53 -3.97 -1.51
C GLY A 634 14.80 -3.50 -2.93
N PHE A 635 14.56 -4.36 -3.89
CA PHE A 635 14.84 -4.13 -5.29
C PHE A 635 13.56 -4.20 -6.13
N LEU A 636 13.20 -3.10 -6.76
CA LEU A 636 12.20 -3.04 -7.81
C LEU A 636 12.91 -3.20 -9.16
N VAL A 637 12.43 -4.09 -10.01
CA VAL A 637 13.09 -4.44 -11.27
C VAL A 637 12.12 -4.28 -12.43
N GLY A 638 12.28 -3.17 -13.16
CA GLY A 638 11.54 -2.92 -14.39
C GLY A 638 12.15 -3.71 -15.53
N ALA A 639 11.51 -4.82 -15.90
CA ALA A 639 11.95 -5.67 -17.01
C ALA A 639 11.23 -5.29 -18.32
N THR A 640 11.66 -5.87 -19.42
CA THR A 640 11.23 -5.46 -20.77
C THR A 640 11.30 -3.93 -20.96
N ALA A 641 12.37 -3.37 -20.41
CA ALA A 641 12.55 -1.93 -20.29
C ALA A 641 12.84 -1.26 -21.65
N GLY A 642 12.64 0.06 -21.66
CA GLY A 642 12.92 0.91 -22.80
C GLY A 642 11.82 0.96 -23.85
N ARG A 643 11.94 1.92 -24.76
CA ARG A 643 10.92 2.19 -25.77
C ARG A 643 11.18 1.52 -27.10
N THR A 644 12.43 1.21 -27.44
CA THR A 644 12.82 0.66 -28.73
C THR A 644 13.29 -0.79 -28.66
N THR A 645 13.33 -1.39 -27.47
CA THR A 645 13.89 -2.74 -27.25
C THR A 645 12.88 -3.87 -27.38
N LEU A 646 11.60 -3.54 -27.50
CA LEU A 646 10.53 -4.49 -27.78
C LEU A 646 10.46 -4.80 -29.29
N THR A 647 9.86 -5.91 -29.66
CA THR A 647 9.70 -6.35 -31.06
C THR A 647 8.26 -6.65 -31.37
N GLY A 648 7.56 -5.70 -32.03
CA GLY A 648 6.18 -5.87 -32.46
C GLY A 648 5.13 -5.86 -31.36
N GLU A 649 5.50 -5.62 -30.11
CA GLU A 649 4.57 -5.49 -28.99
C GLU A 649 3.83 -4.15 -29.06
N GLY A 650 2.67 -4.07 -28.38
CA GLY A 650 1.86 -2.86 -28.36
C GLY A 650 2.58 -1.69 -27.67
N LEU A 651 2.24 -0.48 -28.11
CA LEU A 651 2.80 0.75 -27.55
C LEU A 651 2.62 0.88 -26.03
N GLN A 652 1.62 0.18 -25.48
CA GLN A 652 1.34 0.14 -24.03
C GLN A 652 2.47 -0.54 -23.22
N HIS A 653 3.36 -1.30 -23.85
CA HIS A 653 4.51 -1.94 -23.22
C HIS A 653 5.80 -1.12 -23.39
N ALA A 654 5.83 -0.17 -24.30
CA ALA A 654 7.02 0.61 -24.66
C ALA A 654 7.27 1.74 -23.64
N ASP A 655 8.00 1.42 -22.58
CA ASP A 655 8.30 2.36 -21.49
C ASP A 655 9.31 3.43 -21.89
N GLY A 656 8.90 4.68 -21.84
CA GLY A 656 9.79 5.82 -22.08
C GLY A 656 9.92 6.76 -20.88
N HIS A 657 9.29 6.48 -19.74
CA HIS A 657 9.12 7.48 -18.67
C HIS A 657 9.23 6.96 -17.23
N SER A 658 9.27 5.66 -16.97
CA SER A 658 9.33 5.15 -15.60
C SER A 658 10.50 5.73 -14.79
N PRO A 659 11.72 5.96 -15.34
CA PRO A 659 12.80 6.59 -14.57
C PRO A 659 12.50 8.04 -14.16
N VAL A 660 11.69 8.77 -14.93
CA VAL A 660 11.26 10.15 -14.58
C VAL A 660 10.30 10.11 -13.39
N ILE A 661 9.32 9.19 -13.41
CA ILE A 661 8.39 9.02 -12.28
C ILE A 661 9.16 8.58 -11.04
N ALA A 662 10.06 7.61 -11.17
CA ALA A 662 10.88 7.11 -10.07
C ALA A 662 11.76 8.21 -9.45
N ALA A 663 12.31 9.12 -10.25
CA ALA A 663 13.13 10.23 -9.80
C ALA A 663 12.38 11.21 -8.87
N THR A 664 11.05 11.18 -8.85
CA THR A 664 10.24 12.01 -7.95
C THR A 664 10.23 11.50 -6.51
N ASN A 665 10.49 10.20 -6.28
CA ASN A 665 10.47 9.61 -4.94
C ASN A 665 11.85 9.74 -4.27
N PRO A 666 11.94 10.40 -3.09
CA PRO A 666 13.23 10.63 -2.42
C PRO A 666 13.94 9.36 -1.97
N ALA A 667 13.21 8.27 -1.72
CA ALA A 667 13.77 7.00 -1.27
C ALA A 667 14.15 6.05 -2.42
N ALA A 668 13.77 6.36 -3.68
CA ALA A 668 14.07 5.52 -4.84
C ALA A 668 15.46 5.84 -5.41
N LEU A 669 16.35 4.86 -5.44
CA LEU A 669 17.64 4.92 -6.13
C LEU A 669 17.49 4.27 -7.50
N THR A 670 17.50 5.06 -8.57
CA THR A 670 17.10 4.63 -9.90
C THR A 670 18.31 4.39 -10.78
N TYR A 671 18.43 3.19 -11.36
CA TYR A 671 19.54 2.77 -12.21
C TYR A 671 19.05 2.20 -13.54
N ASP A 672 19.78 2.52 -14.61
CA ASP A 672 19.58 2.02 -15.98
C ASP A 672 20.88 1.32 -16.49
N PRO A 673 21.24 0.15 -15.92
CA PRO A 673 22.48 -0.53 -16.27
C PRO A 673 22.45 -1.13 -17.68
N ALA A 674 23.59 -1.04 -18.36
CA ALA A 674 23.80 -1.59 -19.70
C ALA A 674 24.38 -3.01 -19.67
N PHE A 675 25.21 -3.33 -18.67
CA PHE A 675 26.04 -4.52 -18.64
C PHE A 675 25.80 -5.37 -17.39
N ALA A 676 26.06 -6.68 -17.52
CA ALA A 676 25.86 -7.64 -16.45
C ALA A 676 26.67 -7.32 -15.17
N TYR A 677 27.91 -6.85 -15.31
CA TYR A 677 28.74 -6.44 -14.17
C TYR A 677 28.20 -5.17 -13.48
N GLU A 678 27.53 -4.27 -14.21
CA GLU A 678 26.87 -3.10 -13.62
C GLU A 678 25.67 -3.52 -12.77
N VAL A 679 24.82 -4.43 -13.30
CA VAL A 679 23.73 -5.04 -12.53
C VAL A 679 24.24 -5.65 -11.24
N ALA A 680 25.33 -6.44 -11.32
CA ALA A 680 25.93 -7.08 -10.17
C ALA A 680 26.49 -6.09 -9.15
N ALA A 681 27.17 -5.02 -9.61
CA ALA A 681 27.72 -3.99 -8.75
C ALA A 681 26.62 -3.17 -8.03
N ILE A 682 25.55 -2.80 -8.73
CA ILE A 682 24.41 -2.08 -8.16
C ILE A 682 23.68 -2.93 -7.10
N VAL A 683 23.39 -4.20 -7.39
CA VAL A 683 22.78 -5.11 -6.42
C VAL A 683 23.68 -5.31 -5.20
N LYS A 684 25.00 -5.45 -5.41
CA LYS A 684 25.97 -5.56 -4.31
C LYS A 684 25.96 -4.33 -3.41
N ASP A 685 25.95 -3.14 -3.99
CA ASP A 685 25.87 -1.88 -3.24
C ASP A 685 24.54 -1.78 -2.48
N GLY A 686 23.42 -2.11 -3.11
CA GLY A 686 22.12 -2.14 -2.45
C GLY A 686 22.07 -3.07 -1.24
N LEU A 687 22.67 -4.26 -1.33
CA LEU A 687 22.78 -5.18 -0.21
C LEU A 687 23.62 -4.61 0.93
N ARG A 688 24.75 -3.97 0.62
CA ARG A 688 25.59 -3.28 1.60
C ARG A 688 24.82 -2.17 2.31
N ARG A 689 24.20 -1.29 1.54
CA ARG A 689 23.53 -0.08 2.05
C ARG A 689 22.29 -0.40 2.87
N MET A 690 21.40 -1.26 2.36
CA MET A 690 20.11 -1.54 2.98
C MET A 690 20.17 -2.57 4.12
N TYR A 691 21.08 -3.54 4.04
CA TYR A 691 21.07 -4.71 4.93
C TYR A 691 22.41 -4.96 5.62
N GLY A 692 23.49 -4.33 5.18
CA GLY A 692 24.80 -4.36 5.78
C GLY A 692 25.12 -3.09 6.56
N GLU A 693 26.37 -2.64 6.43
CA GLU A 693 26.84 -1.39 7.03
C GLU A 693 26.73 -0.25 5.99
N ALA A 694 25.74 0.61 6.15
CA ALA A 694 25.66 1.85 5.38
C ALA A 694 26.87 2.75 5.71
N ALA A 695 27.37 3.48 4.72
CA ALA A 695 28.47 4.43 4.94
C ALA A 695 27.97 5.62 5.79
N PRO A 696 28.87 6.33 6.49
CA PRO A 696 28.49 7.52 7.26
C PRO A 696 27.77 8.54 6.38
N GLY A 697 26.54 8.89 6.77
CA GLY A 697 25.70 9.84 6.03
C GLY A 697 24.78 9.20 4.97
N GLU A 698 24.90 7.90 4.70
CA GLU A 698 23.95 7.20 3.84
C GLU A 698 22.70 6.79 4.63
N ASP A 699 21.51 7.08 4.08
CA ASP A 699 20.25 6.57 4.59
C ASP A 699 20.09 5.10 4.14
N PRO A 700 19.96 4.11 5.06
CA PRO A 700 19.70 2.72 4.70
C PRO A 700 18.24 2.47 4.31
N ASP A 701 17.32 3.37 4.65
CA ASP A 701 15.88 3.27 4.43
C ASP A 701 15.51 3.79 3.04
N VAL A 702 16.07 3.12 2.03
CA VAL A 702 15.91 3.36 0.61
C VAL A 702 15.56 2.07 -0.11
N PHE A 703 15.12 2.17 -1.36
CA PHE A 703 14.94 1.02 -2.25
C PHE A 703 15.56 1.32 -3.62
N TYR A 704 16.00 0.26 -4.28
CA TYR A 704 16.64 0.36 -5.59
C TYR A 704 15.61 0.06 -6.69
N TYR A 705 15.58 0.89 -7.72
CA TYR A 705 14.85 0.63 -8.95
C TYR A 705 15.85 0.41 -10.09
N LEU A 706 15.85 -0.80 -10.65
CA LEU A 706 16.71 -1.17 -11.77
C LEU A 706 15.88 -1.45 -13.01
N THR A 707 16.28 -0.92 -14.16
CA THR A 707 15.71 -1.32 -15.45
C THR A 707 16.57 -2.42 -16.06
N VAL A 708 15.93 -3.47 -16.62
CA VAL A 708 16.60 -4.57 -17.30
C VAL A 708 15.88 -4.90 -18.61
N TYR A 709 16.64 -5.30 -19.60
CA TYR A 709 16.20 -5.44 -20.98
C TYR A 709 16.17 -6.90 -21.44
N ASN A 710 15.24 -7.23 -22.34
CA ASN A 710 15.09 -8.56 -22.91
C ASN A 710 15.90 -8.74 -24.23
N GLU A 711 16.45 -7.67 -24.78
CA GLU A 711 17.28 -7.75 -25.97
C GLU A 711 18.66 -8.35 -25.63
N PRO A 712 19.04 -9.48 -26.26
CA PRO A 712 20.37 -10.04 -26.08
C PRO A 712 21.42 -9.17 -26.75
N MET A 713 22.35 -8.64 -25.97
CA MET A 713 23.44 -7.77 -26.43
C MET A 713 24.80 -8.32 -25.99
N PRO A 714 25.92 -7.90 -26.63
CA PRO A 714 27.26 -8.23 -26.18
C PRO A 714 27.48 -7.77 -24.73
N GLN A 715 28.02 -8.63 -23.89
CA GLN A 715 28.38 -8.31 -22.52
C GLN A 715 29.91 -8.28 -22.39
N PRO A 716 30.55 -7.13 -22.45
CA PRO A 716 32.00 -7.02 -22.34
C PRO A 716 32.48 -7.35 -20.93
N ALA A 717 33.77 -7.66 -20.80
CA ALA A 717 34.40 -7.69 -19.50
C ALA A 717 34.42 -6.30 -18.88
N LYS A 718 34.30 -6.25 -17.53
CA LYS A 718 34.42 -4.99 -16.80
C LYS A 718 35.75 -4.32 -17.11
N PRO A 719 35.76 -3.01 -17.48
CA PRO A 719 36.98 -2.28 -17.71
C PRO A 719 37.91 -2.31 -16.49
N SER A 720 39.22 -2.41 -16.73
CA SER A 720 40.20 -2.32 -15.67
C SER A 720 40.50 -0.84 -15.39
N GLY A 721 40.43 -0.40 -14.14
CA GLY A 721 40.75 0.96 -13.74
C GLY A 721 40.28 1.29 -12.32
N LEU A 722 40.91 2.32 -11.75
CA LEU A 722 40.47 2.85 -10.46
C LEU A 722 39.12 3.59 -10.64
N GLY A 723 38.20 3.39 -9.71
CA GLY A 723 36.93 4.12 -9.66
C GLY A 723 35.80 3.58 -10.53
N ILE A 724 35.94 2.45 -11.22
CA ILE A 724 34.86 1.89 -12.06
C ILE A 724 33.65 1.52 -11.18
N ASP A 725 33.83 0.77 -10.09
CA ASP A 725 32.75 0.37 -9.20
C ASP A 725 32.09 1.59 -8.53
N GLU A 726 32.89 2.58 -8.12
CA GLU A 726 32.39 3.83 -7.61
C GLU A 726 31.56 4.58 -8.66
N GLY A 727 32.07 4.67 -9.89
CA GLY A 727 31.36 5.32 -10.99
C GLY A 727 30.06 4.63 -11.36
N ILE A 728 30.01 3.29 -11.32
CA ILE A 728 28.77 2.52 -11.52
C ILE A 728 27.72 2.92 -10.48
N VAL A 729 28.08 2.98 -9.21
CA VAL A 729 27.17 3.31 -8.11
C VAL A 729 26.80 4.79 -8.11
N LYS A 730 27.74 5.69 -8.42
CA LYS A 730 27.49 7.15 -8.50
C LYS A 730 26.81 7.59 -9.79
N GLY A 731 26.67 6.70 -10.77
CA GLY A 731 25.87 6.94 -11.97
C GLY A 731 26.63 7.21 -13.27
N LEU A 732 27.95 7.37 -13.27
CA LEU A 732 28.72 7.66 -14.49
C LEU A 732 30.17 7.18 -14.39
N TYR A 733 30.64 6.47 -15.40
CA TYR A 733 32.06 6.14 -15.56
C TYR A 733 32.45 6.09 -17.04
N ARG A 734 33.72 6.35 -17.34
CA ARG A 734 34.24 6.25 -18.71
C ARG A 734 34.49 4.78 -19.08
N PHE A 735 33.73 4.30 -20.04
CA PHE A 735 33.79 2.92 -20.53
C PHE A 735 35.06 2.73 -21.39
N ASN A 736 35.27 3.60 -22.39
CA ASN A 736 36.50 3.61 -23.21
C ASN A 736 36.75 5.02 -23.82
N THR A 737 37.96 5.19 -24.36
CA THR A 737 38.32 6.30 -25.25
C THR A 737 38.43 5.76 -26.68
N ALA A 738 38.46 6.68 -27.68
CA ALA A 738 38.71 6.28 -29.06
C ALA A 738 40.00 5.44 -29.19
N GLU A 739 41.07 5.86 -28.48
CA GLU A 739 42.38 5.18 -28.49
C GLU A 739 42.31 3.81 -27.82
N SER A 740 41.70 3.67 -26.66
CA SER A 740 41.54 2.41 -25.94
C SER A 740 40.64 1.43 -26.66
N ALA A 741 39.71 1.92 -27.49
CA ALA A 741 38.87 1.12 -28.38
C ALA A 741 39.59 0.63 -29.63
N GLY A 742 40.86 0.93 -29.78
CA GLY A 742 41.67 0.56 -30.96
C GLY A 742 41.40 1.38 -32.22
N LEU A 743 40.66 2.48 -32.08
CA LEU A 743 40.39 3.42 -33.14
C LEU A 743 41.57 4.41 -33.21
N SER A 744 42.09 4.67 -34.40
CA SER A 744 43.27 5.53 -34.60
C SER A 744 42.82 6.93 -35.10
N PRO A 745 42.37 7.82 -34.22
CA PRO A 745 42.01 9.17 -34.66
C PRO A 745 43.25 9.90 -35.19
N VAL A 746 43.02 10.74 -36.20
CA VAL A 746 44.12 11.63 -36.70
C VAL A 746 44.57 12.60 -35.62
N ALA A 747 45.82 13.01 -35.65
CA ALA A 747 46.36 13.98 -34.69
C ALA A 747 45.47 15.25 -34.72
N ASN A 748 45.06 15.72 -33.54
CA ASN A 748 44.16 16.86 -33.36
C ASN A 748 42.73 16.65 -33.93
N ALA A 749 42.24 15.41 -34.01
CA ALA A 749 40.85 15.14 -34.39
C ALA A 749 39.89 15.90 -33.46
N PRO A 750 38.77 16.47 -34.00
CA PRO A 750 37.69 16.93 -33.16
C PRO A 750 37.24 15.83 -32.22
N ARG A 751 36.89 16.16 -30.98
CA ARG A 751 36.49 15.18 -29.95
C ARG A 751 35.11 15.45 -29.39
N ILE A 752 34.38 14.37 -29.07
CA ILE A 752 33.07 14.42 -28.43
C ILE A 752 32.97 13.37 -27.34
N GLN A 753 32.19 13.66 -26.30
CA GLN A 753 31.84 12.75 -25.22
C GLN A 753 30.46 12.17 -25.45
N LEU A 754 30.34 10.86 -25.58
CA LEU A 754 29.08 10.13 -25.79
C LEU A 754 28.69 9.42 -24.49
N LEU A 755 27.60 9.84 -23.85
CA LEU A 755 27.06 9.21 -22.66
C LEU A 755 25.89 8.33 -23.05
N GLY A 756 25.95 7.03 -22.76
CA GLY A 756 24.85 6.08 -23.04
C GLY A 756 24.39 5.39 -21.77
N SER A 757 23.08 5.16 -21.64
CA SER A 757 22.50 4.34 -20.57
C SER A 757 21.75 3.14 -21.13
N GLY A 758 21.63 2.07 -20.36
CA GLY A 758 20.94 0.87 -20.79
C GLY A 758 21.38 0.39 -22.19
N THR A 759 20.45 0.00 -23.05
CA THR A 759 20.77 -0.47 -24.41
C THR A 759 21.34 0.64 -25.30
N ALA A 760 21.12 1.93 -25.01
CA ALA A 760 21.62 3.02 -25.85
C ALA A 760 23.17 3.04 -25.91
N ILE A 761 23.89 2.50 -24.94
CA ILE A 761 25.35 2.45 -24.96
C ILE A 761 25.88 1.66 -26.16
N HIS A 762 25.19 0.61 -26.61
CA HIS A 762 25.60 -0.20 -27.74
C HIS A 762 25.59 0.60 -29.05
N TRP A 763 24.65 1.55 -29.14
CA TRP A 763 24.53 2.45 -30.30
C TRP A 763 25.54 3.59 -30.20
N THR A 764 25.89 4.05 -29.00
CA THR A 764 27.00 5.01 -28.82
C THR A 764 28.34 4.40 -29.18
N LEU A 765 28.58 3.11 -28.84
CA LEU A 765 29.78 2.37 -29.25
C LEU A 765 29.88 2.19 -30.76
N ARG A 766 28.74 1.90 -31.42
CA ARG A 766 28.71 1.84 -32.88
C ARG A 766 28.92 3.23 -33.51
N ALA A 767 28.31 4.26 -32.95
CA ALA A 767 28.51 5.64 -33.39
C ALA A 767 29.97 6.10 -33.22
N GLN A 768 30.61 5.74 -32.11
CA GLN A 768 32.05 5.98 -31.89
C GLN A 768 32.92 5.46 -33.05
N LYS A 769 32.63 4.21 -33.49
CA LYS A 769 33.37 3.62 -34.62
C LYS A 769 33.07 4.35 -35.92
N LEU A 770 31.84 4.66 -36.25
CA LEU A 770 31.45 5.40 -37.45
C LEU A 770 32.06 6.78 -37.49
N LEU A 771 32.08 7.51 -36.34
CA LEU A 771 32.69 8.83 -36.21
C LEU A 771 34.20 8.78 -36.51
N ALA A 772 34.91 7.79 -36.01
CA ALA A 772 36.35 7.63 -36.25
C ALA A 772 36.64 7.21 -37.68
N GLU A 773 35.99 6.19 -38.21
CA GLU A 773 36.30 5.61 -39.52
C GLU A 773 35.81 6.44 -40.71
N GLU A 774 34.68 7.11 -40.55
CA GLU A 774 34.04 7.80 -41.71
C GLU A 774 34.11 9.31 -41.65
N TRP A 775 34.32 9.89 -40.43
CA TRP A 775 34.27 11.34 -40.26
C TRP A 775 35.52 11.93 -39.59
N GLY A 776 36.49 11.09 -39.18
CA GLY A 776 37.72 11.54 -38.56
C GLY A 776 37.53 12.23 -37.21
N VAL A 777 36.47 11.91 -36.50
CA VAL A 777 36.12 12.44 -35.18
C VAL A 777 36.44 11.42 -34.10
N ALA A 778 37.13 11.81 -33.06
CA ALA A 778 37.37 11.01 -31.87
C ALA A 778 36.17 11.11 -30.92
N ALA A 779 35.70 9.98 -30.42
CA ALA A 779 34.64 9.95 -29.41
C ALA A 779 35.03 9.11 -28.22
N ASP A 780 34.82 9.56 -27.01
CA ASP A 780 34.94 8.78 -25.79
C ASP A 780 33.55 8.34 -25.35
N VAL A 781 33.38 7.10 -24.91
CA VAL A 781 32.11 6.54 -24.51
C VAL A 781 32.06 6.35 -22.99
N TRP A 782 31.00 6.82 -22.41
CA TRP A 782 30.70 6.76 -20.99
C TRP A 782 29.42 5.94 -20.75
N SER A 783 29.46 5.08 -19.75
CA SER A 783 28.23 4.43 -19.25
C SER A 783 27.60 5.29 -18.16
N ALA A 784 26.39 5.77 -18.44
CA ALA A 784 25.58 6.51 -17.48
C ALA A 784 24.60 5.53 -16.82
N THR A 785 25.00 4.92 -15.72
CA THR A 785 24.20 3.94 -15.01
C THR A 785 23.06 4.53 -14.20
N SER A 786 23.14 5.84 -13.85
CA SER A 786 22.07 6.53 -13.13
C SER A 786 22.10 8.05 -13.34
N TRP A 787 21.15 8.53 -14.12
CA TRP A 787 20.93 9.97 -14.30
C TRP A 787 20.38 10.62 -13.02
N THR A 788 19.57 9.87 -12.26
CA THR A 788 18.93 10.33 -11.04
C THR A 788 19.91 10.51 -9.89
N GLU A 789 20.85 9.57 -9.69
CA GLU A 789 21.87 9.69 -8.64
C GLU A 789 22.88 10.81 -8.96
N LEU A 790 23.24 11.00 -10.24
CA LEU A 790 24.04 12.15 -10.67
C LEU A 790 23.35 13.47 -10.34
N ARG A 791 22.05 13.57 -10.61
CA ARG A 791 21.23 14.74 -10.27
C ARG A 791 21.15 14.96 -8.76
N ARG A 792 20.92 13.87 -7.99
CA ARG A 792 20.81 13.93 -6.52
C ARG A 792 22.10 14.46 -5.89
N ASP A 793 23.25 13.91 -6.29
CA ASP A 793 24.56 14.37 -5.86
C ASP A 793 24.80 15.86 -6.21
N ALA A 794 24.37 16.27 -7.40
CA ALA A 794 24.54 17.65 -7.84
C ALA A 794 23.66 18.65 -7.07
N LEU A 795 22.42 18.27 -6.74
CA LEU A 795 21.53 19.06 -5.88
C LEU A 795 22.09 19.20 -4.45
N GLU A 796 22.73 18.16 -3.93
CA GLU A 796 23.40 18.23 -2.63
C GLU A 796 24.62 19.17 -2.68
N ALA A 797 25.35 19.18 -3.80
CA ALA A 797 26.45 20.13 -4.01
C ALA A 797 25.93 21.57 -4.06
N ASP A 798 24.83 21.82 -4.76
CA ASP A 798 24.18 23.14 -4.77
C ASP A 798 23.72 23.56 -3.36
N ALA A 799 23.14 22.64 -2.60
CA ALA A 799 22.73 22.91 -1.22
C ALA A 799 23.95 23.17 -0.30
N ALA A 800 25.06 22.47 -0.48
CA ALA A 800 26.33 22.71 0.23
C ALA A 800 26.87 24.14 -0.07
N LEU A 801 26.85 24.52 -1.34
CA LEU A 801 27.27 25.88 -1.76
C LEU A 801 26.41 26.96 -1.05
N LEU A 802 25.10 26.78 -0.93
CA LEU A 802 24.21 27.71 -0.21
C LEU A 802 24.52 27.79 1.29
N ARG A 803 25.17 26.77 1.85
CA ARG A 803 25.68 26.79 3.25
C ARG A 803 27.11 27.33 3.37
N GLY A 804 27.74 27.71 2.25
CA GLY A 804 29.12 28.17 2.22
C GLY A 804 30.16 27.05 2.21
N GLU A 805 29.78 25.83 1.85
CA GLU A 805 30.65 24.66 1.74
C GLU A 805 31.06 24.45 0.27
N GLU A 806 32.32 24.17 -0.01
CA GLU A 806 32.74 23.80 -1.36
C GLU A 806 32.58 22.31 -1.60
N ARG A 807 31.68 21.96 -2.52
CA ARG A 807 31.47 20.57 -3.01
C ARG A 807 31.30 20.58 -4.52
N VAL A 808 32.15 19.82 -5.22
CA VAL A 808 32.04 19.65 -6.68
C VAL A 808 31.08 18.47 -6.96
N PRO A 809 30.03 18.64 -7.80
CA PRO A 809 29.16 17.52 -8.18
C PRO A 809 29.95 16.42 -8.89
N PHE A 810 29.57 15.16 -8.62
CA PHE A 810 30.29 14.02 -9.21
C PHE A 810 30.30 14.03 -10.75
N VAL A 811 29.21 14.48 -11.39
CA VAL A 811 29.16 14.61 -12.85
C VAL A 811 30.27 15.53 -13.39
N ARG A 812 30.58 16.65 -12.71
CA ARG A 812 31.70 17.53 -13.08
C ARG A 812 33.03 16.85 -12.82
N GLN A 813 33.17 16.17 -11.69
CA GLN A 813 34.44 15.45 -11.37
C GLN A 813 34.71 14.38 -12.42
N ALA A 814 33.71 13.60 -12.81
CA ALA A 814 33.84 12.54 -13.80
C ALA A 814 34.24 13.08 -15.19
N LEU A 815 33.62 14.19 -15.62
CA LEU A 815 33.88 14.81 -16.93
C LEU A 815 35.04 15.80 -16.90
N GLN A 816 35.73 15.99 -15.77
CA GLN A 816 36.88 16.92 -15.67
C GLN A 816 37.98 16.51 -16.63
N GLY A 817 38.41 17.45 -17.48
CA GLY A 817 39.44 17.23 -18.50
C GLY A 817 38.97 16.43 -19.71
N ALA A 818 37.67 16.16 -19.82
CA ALA A 818 37.07 15.58 -21.03
C ALA A 818 36.88 16.68 -22.10
N ASP A 819 37.53 16.54 -23.24
CA ASP A 819 37.49 17.53 -24.30
C ASP A 819 36.28 17.38 -25.20
N GLY A 820 35.75 18.51 -25.73
CA GLY A 820 34.67 18.54 -26.68
C GLY A 820 33.25 18.59 -26.02
N PRO A 821 32.18 18.64 -26.83
CA PRO A 821 30.80 18.65 -26.36
C PRO A 821 30.37 17.30 -25.82
N VAL A 822 29.25 17.29 -25.06
CA VAL A 822 28.65 16.09 -24.51
C VAL A 822 27.34 15.80 -25.23
N LEU A 823 27.17 14.57 -25.73
CA LEU A 823 25.94 14.05 -26.29
C LEU A 823 25.47 12.85 -25.46
N ALA A 824 24.36 13.00 -24.75
CA ALA A 824 23.75 11.94 -23.97
C ALA A 824 22.68 11.20 -24.80
N VAL A 825 22.60 9.88 -24.63
CA VAL A 825 21.65 9.02 -25.37
C VAL A 825 20.95 8.07 -24.42
N SER A 826 19.64 8.01 -24.51
CA SER A 826 18.81 7.10 -23.70
C SER A 826 17.72 6.47 -24.56
N ASP A 827 17.31 5.24 -24.22
CA ASP A 827 16.14 4.59 -24.81
C ASP A 827 14.81 5.05 -24.17
N TYR A 828 14.90 5.90 -23.18
CA TYR A 828 13.80 6.64 -22.58
C TYR A 828 13.65 8.03 -23.19
N MET A 829 12.63 8.77 -22.77
CA MET A 829 12.45 10.16 -23.20
C MET A 829 13.66 11.03 -22.79
N ARG A 830 13.92 12.10 -23.56
CA ARG A 830 15.07 12.99 -23.34
C ARG A 830 15.10 13.62 -21.96
N GLN A 831 13.95 13.78 -21.31
CA GLN A 831 13.88 14.27 -19.94
C GLN A 831 14.71 13.40 -18.96
N VAL A 832 14.99 12.14 -19.29
CA VAL A 832 15.84 11.26 -18.46
C VAL A 832 17.29 11.72 -18.45
N PRO A 833 18.02 11.82 -19.59
CA PRO A 833 19.37 12.33 -19.59
C PRO A 833 19.46 13.85 -19.35
N ASP A 834 18.40 14.62 -19.63
CA ASP A 834 18.39 16.08 -19.40
C ASP A 834 18.44 16.45 -17.91
N GLN A 835 18.22 15.49 -17.00
CA GLN A 835 18.29 15.69 -15.55
C GLN A 835 19.63 16.28 -15.07
N ILE A 836 20.74 16.07 -15.80
CA ILE A 836 22.07 16.54 -15.41
C ILE A 836 22.55 17.75 -16.21
N ALA A 837 21.81 18.19 -17.22
CA ALA A 837 22.25 19.17 -18.21
C ALA A 837 22.83 20.46 -17.60
N GLN A 838 22.25 20.99 -16.51
CA GLN A 838 22.70 22.24 -15.88
C GLN A 838 24.04 22.15 -15.14
N TRP A 839 24.50 20.92 -14.83
CA TRP A 839 25.77 20.72 -14.10
C TRP A 839 26.91 20.22 -14.98
N VAL A 840 26.66 19.97 -16.28
CA VAL A 840 27.69 19.66 -17.27
C VAL A 840 28.29 20.98 -17.79
N GLU A 841 29.62 21.14 -17.68
CA GLU A 841 30.30 22.39 -18.08
C GLU A 841 30.48 22.50 -19.59
N GLN A 842 30.56 21.36 -20.28
CA GLN A 842 30.64 21.30 -21.72
C GLN A 842 29.30 21.61 -22.39
N ASP A 843 29.34 21.97 -23.69
CA ASP A 843 28.09 22.07 -24.47
C ASP A 843 27.35 20.75 -24.45
N TYR A 844 26.13 20.73 -23.90
CA TYR A 844 25.34 19.54 -23.67
C TYR A 844 24.16 19.42 -24.62
N SER A 845 23.91 18.22 -25.13
CA SER A 845 22.67 17.86 -25.78
C SER A 845 22.30 16.39 -25.54
N SER A 846 21.06 16.04 -25.82
CA SER A 846 20.55 14.70 -25.59
C SER A 846 19.74 14.16 -26.77
N LEU A 847 19.74 12.84 -26.93
CA LEU A 847 18.81 12.07 -27.75
C LEU A 847 18.02 11.11 -26.86
N GLY A 848 16.75 10.92 -27.18
CA GLY A 848 15.86 10.02 -26.45
C GLY A 848 14.59 9.73 -27.23
N ALA A 849 13.86 8.73 -26.80
CA ALA A 849 12.65 8.25 -27.43
C ALA A 849 11.42 9.02 -26.91
N ASP A 850 11.23 10.25 -27.37
CA ASP A 850 10.09 11.10 -27.01
C ASP A 850 8.78 10.69 -27.71
N GLY A 851 7.65 11.09 -27.13
CA GLY A 851 6.31 10.80 -27.67
C GLY A 851 5.73 9.47 -27.21
N PHE A 852 4.77 8.95 -27.95
CA PHE A 852 4.22 7.61 -27.71
C PHE A 852 5.15 6.53 -28.27
N GLY A 853 5.09 5.32 -27.68
CA GLY A 853 5.69 4.13 -28.26
C GLY A 853 5.02 3.72 -29.56
N LEU A 854 5.64 2.77 -30.26
CA LEU A 854 5.09 2.19 -31.49
C LEU A 854 5.48 0.71 -31.59
N SER A 855 4.67 -0.05 -32.34
CA SER A 855 4.93 -1.46 -32.63
C SER A 855 5.69 -1.56 -33.95
N ASP A 856 6.96 -1.96 -33.86
CA ASP A 856 7.80 -2.20 -35.04
C ASP A 856 8.98 -3.13 -34.67
N THR A 857 9.90 -3.33 -35.62
CA THR A 857 11.20 -3.91 -35.32
C THR A 857 12.05 -2.93 -34.49
N ARG A 858 13.02 -3.44 -33.74
CA ARG A 858 13.92 -2.62 -32.93
C ARG A 858 14.67 -1.59 -33.77
N GLU A 859 15.16 -1.99 -34.94
CA GLU A 859 15.89 -1.11 -35.86
C GLU A 859 15.00 0.03 -36.38
N ALA A 860 13.77 -0.28 -36.80
CA ALA A 860 12.80 0.72 -37.27
C ALA A 860 12.41 1.68 -36.14
N ALA A 861 12.15 1.18 -34.93
CA ALA A 861 11.83 2.00 -33.76
C ALA A 861 13.00 2.95 -33.41
N ARG A 862 14.24 2.47 -33.34
CA ARG A 862 15.43 3.30 -33.08
C ARG A 862 15.62 4.37 -34.13
N ARG A 863 15.43 4.03 -35.43
CA ARG A 863 15.49 4.98 -36.54
C ARG A 863 14.41 6.05 -36.39
N HIS A 864 13.17 5.62 -36.06
CA HIS A 864 12.04 6.54 -35.87
C HIS A 864 12.32 7.55 -34.73
N PHE A 865 12.83 7.09 -33.59
CA PHE A 865 13.13 7.96 -32.45
C PHE A 865 14.48 8.66 -32.55
N GLY A 866 15.28 8.38 -33.58
CA GLY A 866 16.59 9.02 -33.77
C GLY A 866 17.62 8.66 -32.70
N VAL A 867 17.57 7.43 -32.16
CA VAL A 867 18.51 6.91 -31.16
C VAL A 867 19.38 5.78 -31.68
N ASP A 868 19.37 5.52 -33.00
CA ASP A 868 20.29 4.62 -33.66
C ASP A 868 21.69 5.25 -33.84
N ALA A 869 22.68 4.44 -34.19
CA ALA A 869 24.07 4.90 -34.31
C ALA A 869 24.26 6.02 -35.36
N GLU A 870 23.56 5.93 -36.47
CA GLU A 870 23.62 6.90 -37.58
C GLU A 870 23.05 8.26 -37.15
N SER A 871 21.91 8.26 -36.40
CA SER A 871 21.34 9.47 -35.82
C SER A 871 22.26 10.11 -34.77
N ILE A 872 22.94 9.28 -33.96
CA ILE A 872 23.92 9.75 -32.98
C ILE A 872 25.09 10.43 -33.69
N VAL A 873 25.58 9.85 -34.82
CA VAL A 873 26.67 10.46 -35.64
C VAL A 873 26.23 11.83 -36.18
N VAL A 874 25.01 11.94 -36.72
CA VAL A 874 24.50 13.21 -37.23
C VAL A 874 24.39 14.28 -36.14
N ALA A 875 23.89 13.88 -34.95
CA ALA A 875 23.78 14.79 -33.81
C ALA A 875 25.15 15.22 -33.28
N ALA A 876 26.13 14.33 -33.23
CA ALA A 876 27.50 14.61 -32.87
C ALA A 876 28.16 15.62 -33.84
N LEU A 877 28.04 15.38 -35.13
CA LEU A 877 28.56 16.31 -36.17
C LEU A 877 27.85 17.67 -36.11
N ALA A 878 26.58 17.72 -35.78
CA ALA A 878 25.85 18.97 -35.63
C ALA A 878 26.40 19.82 -34.45
N GLN A 879 26.74 19.20 -33.32
CA GLN A 879 27.37 19.91 -32.21
C GLN A 879 28.77 20.41 -32.57
N LEU A 880 29.62 19.57 -33.16
CA LEU A 880 30.97 19.96 -33.57
C LEU A 880 30.94 21.04 -34.65
N ALA A 881 29.95 21.01 -35.54
CA ALA A 881 29.77 22.07 -36.56
C ALA A 881 29.37 23.42 -35.93
N LYS A 882 28.54 23.45 -34.89
CA LYS A 882 28.25 24.68 -34.14
C LYS A 882 29.48 25.30 -33.50
N ARG A 883 30.46 24.48 -33.13
CA ARG A 883 31.74 24.91 -32.54
C ARG A 883 32.76 25.24 -33.64
N GLY A 884 32.49 25.02 -34.91
CA GLY A 884 33.40 25.22 -36.03
C GLY A 884 34.49 24.18 -36.12
N GLU A 885 34.39 23.07 -35.41
CA GLU A 885 35.38 22.00 -35.35
C GLU A 885 35.26 21.01 -36.53
N VAL A 886 34.11 20.96 -37.16
CA VAL A 886 33.85 20.28 -38.43
C VAL A 886 33.09 21.22 -39.39
N LYS A 887 33.14 20.92 -40.68
CA LYS A 887 32.41 21.71 -41.68
C LYS A 887 30.89 21.61 -41.49
N ALA A 888 30.18 22.70 -41.63
CA ALA A 888 28.70 22.72 -41.53
C ALA A 888 28.04 21.77 -42.57
N THR A 889 28.71 21.50 -43.71
CA THR A 889 28.22 20.55 -44.73
C THR A 889 28.24 19.10 -44.26
N ALA A 890 29.11 18.75 -43.30
CA ALA A 890 29.24 17.37 -42.79
C ALA A 890 27.91 16.83 -42.25
N VAL A 891 27.08 17.69 -41.64
CA VAL A 891 25.76 17.30 -41.13
C VAL A 891 24.81 16.85 -42.29
N LYS A 892 24.80 17.63 -43.36
CA LYS A 892 24.02 17.33 -44.54
C LYS A 892 24.50 16.05 -45.23
N GLU A 893 25.84 15.97 -45.43
CA GLU A 893 26.49 14.80 -46.02
C GLU A 893 26.23 13.51 -45.22
N ALA A 894 26.24 13.56 -43.90
CA ALA A 894 25.95 12.44 -43.04
C ALA A 894 24.45 12.03 -43.16
N ARG A 895 23.53 12.99 -43.13
CA ARG A 895 22.11 12.70 -43.36
C ARG A 895 21.82 12.02 -44.67
N GLU A 896 22.40 12.53 -45.76
CA GLU A 896 22.26 11.93 -47.09
C GLU A 896 22.87 10.53 -47.15
N LYS A 897 24.05 10.35 -46.57
CA LYS A 897 24.75 9.06 -46.51
C LYS A 897 23.94 7.98 -45.75
N TYR A 898 23.32 8.34 -44.67
CA TYR A 898 22.58 7.40 -43.79
C TYR A 898 21.07 7.34 -44.05
N GLY A 899 20.56 8.11 -45.04
CA GLY A 899 19.16 8.15 -45.38
C GLY A 899 18.25 8.69 -44.26
N LEU A 900 18.69 9.77 -43.54
CA LEU A 900 17.99 10.41 -42.43
C LEU A 900 17.31 11.71 -42.85
#